data_ac711b0d2d03b43727cc5b65cd99c175
#
_entry.id   ac711b0d2d03b43727cc5b65cd99c175
#
_cell.length_a   1.000
_cell.length_b   1.000
_cell.length_c   1.000
_cell.angle_alpha   90.00
_cell.angle_beta   90.00
_cell.angle_gamma   90.00
#
_symmetry.space_group_name_H-M   'P 1'
#
loop_
_entity.id
_entity.type
_entity.pdbx_description
1 polymer ?
#
loop_
_entity_poly.entity_id
_entity_poly.type
_entity_poly.pdbx_seq_one_letter_code
_entity_poly.pdbx_strand_id
1 'polypeptide(L)'
;MLAALLQISARQISPDEALETANRFVRGNSRLRALSQAQMKLAYVKTEGSQNRLYVFNASTGGFVIVSGSDATEQVLGYGTSGAFDAQNMAPGLADMLDIYSEEIGYAIDNNIERTSAPVQTADTRPSIAPMLKTQWGQSTPFNNLCPMVGSNRSVTGCLATAMAQVMKHHNWPEVGEGSRSYESTLGGETVTLSVDFGETTYDWENMLNNYSTGYNEQQANAVATLLYSCGVACGMNYATSTAPSAELFKALPNNFKYDKSIKMAEKAYYGIDEWNDIVYNELRNGRVVYLAGYNAKSGHAFVCDGYDKDDYFHINWGWVGLDDGYFKMSALDPSEQGIGGSDAGYSKGLEMVYNIKKDQGGEATIEIGFHGECNINRGTADLGSMTELVFGVTGMTSFSIFKDYYYMRLGIMAVNESTSEETFVQSNNIYWCILSSYYYSLAGKNIRVYANAMRDLADGTYRLYPAIYDMSHELYAKGRVYPGKTPYVIMVKEGNNATFRLPSVDKPLLNAALTQNTQLYKNYRYSVTATVTNRGGDYCQYIYPVLLNYDDLTVVHQGEGLMYELRNGESMTQEHISRLPDDIAPGNYYLAMADYEGNLISMPDEVTVKENSGSYTLRASSFTIENADNVNADNVKMTLRVSCTAGYFNGVLDAYIHRMGGTSLCRGSSEFFDLTAGQSKVVTFNVPFKNAVVGMTYQAAIFDYNVNPCTMLTSFQTFTVGMKSGLGDIAADALGVMAYPSPARDVLNVAAADAIEQVEVYSLSGSKVLSAKVTPAQEVEISVETLTPGIYLMQVQTTHSRHTLRIVKE
;
A
#
# COMPACT_ATOMS: atom_id res chain seq x y z
N MET A 1 49.76 6.29 -10.98
CA MET A 1 48.80 5.19 -11.04
C MET A 1 47.45 5.77 -10.79
N LEU A 2 46.67 6.04 -11.82
CA LEU A 2 45.24 6.37 -11.72
C LEU A 2 44.55 5.07 -11.39
N ALA A 3 44.02 4.93 -10.20
CA ALA A 3 43.01 3.93 -9.93
C ALA A 3 41.73 4.35 -10.69
N ALA A 4 41.38 3.64 -11.75
CA ALA A 4 40.08 3.73 -12.35
C ALA A 4 39.07 3.20 -11.30
N LEU A 5 38.31 4.11 -10.70
CA LEU A 5 37.08 3.76 -10.02
C LEU A 5 36.16 3.17 -11.07
N LEU A 6 36.01 1.86 -11.09
CA LEU A 6 34.92 1.18 -11.79
C LEU A 6 33.64 1.66 -11.13
N GLN A 7 32.92 2.57 -11.76
CA GLN A 7 31.53 2.86 -11.42
C GLN A 7 30.73 1.59 -11.67
N ILE A 8 30.30 0.93 -10.62
CA ILE A 8 29.38 -0.21 -10.68
C ILE A 8 27.97 0.41 -10.69
N SER A 9 27.40 0.59 -11.89
CA SER A 9 25.99 1.02 -11.99
C SER A 9 25.05 -0.07 -11.47
N ALA A 10 23.87 0.34 -10.97
CA ALA A 10 22.79 -0.58 -10.59
C ALA A 10 22.57 -1.61 -11.69
N ARG A 11 22.72 -2.89 -11.33
CA ARG A 11 22.63 -4.00 -12.26
C ARG A 11 21.37 -4.79 -12.02
N GLN A 12 20.65 -5.07 -13.10
CA GLN A 12 19.57 -6.04 -13.07
C GLN A 12 20.16 -7.44 -12.81
N ILE A 13 19.60 -8.17 -11.85
CA ILE A 13 19.99 -9.56 -11.56
C ILE A 13 19.15 -10.51 -12.42
N SER A 14 19.78 -11.60 -12.85
CA SER A 14 19.10 -12.64 -13.61
C SER A 14 18.21 -13.52 -12.72
N PRO A 15 17.25 -14.27 -13.30
CA PRO A 15 16.46 -15.25 -12.54
C PRO A 15 17.30 -16.28 -11.78
N ASP A 16 18.45 -16.69 -12.34
CA ASP A 16 19.36 -17.66 -11.72
C ASP A 16 20.07 -17.05 -10.50
N GLU A 17 20.54 -15.80 -10.60
CA GLU A 17 21.13 -15.08 -9.46
C GLU A 17 20.11 -14.83 -8.37
N ALA A 18 18.86 -14.49 -8.74
CA ALA A 18 17.76 -14.35 -7.80
C ALA A 18 17.43 -15.68 -7.10
N LEU A 19 17.44 -16.80 -7.83
CA LEU A 19 17.26 -18.13 -7.27
C LEU A 19 18.39 -18.49 -6.30
N GLU A 20 19.63 -18.17 -6.63
CA GLU A 20 20.76 -18.37 -5.72
C GLU A 20 20.61 -17.55 -4.43
N THR A 21 20.17 -16.30 -4.56
CA THR A 21 19.88 -15.42 -3.42
C THR A 21 18.76 -15.99 -2.55
N ALA A 22 17.64 -16.45 -3.14
CA ALA A 22 16.56 -17.11 -2.40
C ALA A 22 17.07 -18.35 -1.66
N ASN A 23 17.84 -19.22 -2.33
CA ASN A 23 18.40 -20.43 -1.73
C ASN A 23 19.39 -20.12 -0.60
N ARG A 24 20.21 -19.08 -0.74
CA ARG A 24 21.15 -18.62 0.30
C ARG A 24 20.40 -18.10 1.51
N PHE A 25 19.38 -17.27 1.30
CA PHE A 25 18.54 -16.72 2.36
C PHE A 25 17.82 -17.82 3.14
N VAL A 26 17.18 -18.78 2.45
CA VAL A 26 16.48 -19.91 3.08
C VAL A 26 17.44 -20.73 3.96
N ARG A 27 18.67 -20.98 3.50
CA ARG A 27 19.69 -21.69 4.28
C ARG A 27 20.18 -20.92 5.50
N GLY A 28 20.24 -19.59 5.41
CA GLY A 28 20.69 -18.69 6.48
C GLY A 28 19.61 -18.33 7.50
N ASN A 29 18.35 -18.44 7.13
CA ASN A 29 17.23 -18.05 7.99
C ASN A 29 16.71 -19.23 8.81
N SER A 30 16.75 -19.12 10.14
CA SER A 30 16.34 -20.17 11.06
C SER A 30 14.87 -20.55 10.97
N ARG A 31 13.97 -19.62 10.61
CA ARG A 31 12.54 -19.86 10.41
C ARG A 31 12.25 -20.68 9.15
N LEU A 32 13.14 -20.59 8.16
CA LEU A 32 13.02 -21.29 6.89
C LEU A 32 13.84 -22.60 6.87
N ARG A 33 14.38 -23.05 8.03
CA ARG A 33 15.21 -24.26 8.09
C ARG A 33 14.51 -25.50 7.51
N ALA A 34 13.19 -25.63 7.68
CA ALA A 34 12.39 -26.70 7.08
C ALA A 34 12.40 -26.66 5.54
N LEU A 35 12.59 -25.48 4.96
CA LEU A 35 12.66 -25.26 3.52
C LEU A 35 14.09 -25.39 2.95
N SER A 36 15.10 -25.48 3.79
CA SER A 36 16.51 -25.45 3.37
C SER A 36 16.92 -26.59 2.43
N GLN A 37 16.16 -27.68 2.42
CA GLN A 37 16.32 -28.81 1.50
C GLN A 37 15.24 -28.85 0.39
N ALA A 38 14.27 -27.92 0.43
CA ALA A 38 13.24 -27.83 -0.58
C ALA A 38 13.81 -27.25 -1.89
N GLN A 39 13.33 -27.74 -2.99
CA GLN A 39 13.62 -27.12 -4.29
C GLN A 39 12.81 -25.82 -4.40
N MET A 40 13.50 -24.70 -4.59
CA MET A 40 12.89 -23.42 -4.90
C MET A 40 12.59 -23.35 -6.39
N LYS A 41 11.36 -22.93 -6.75
CA LYS A 41 10.92 -22.78 -8.13
C LYS A 41 10.38 -21.37 -8.33
N LEU A 42 10.76 -20.77 -9.46
CA LEU A 42 10.20 -19.47 -9.84
C LEU A 42 8.68 -19.59 -10.01
N ALA A 43 7.94 -18.77 -9.26
CA ALA A 43 6.48 -18.72 -9.26
C ALA A 43 5.96 -17.46 -9.97
N TYR A 44 6.72 -16.35 -9.90
CA TYR A 44 6.28 -15.08 -10.46
C TYR A 44 7.48 -14.18 -10.77
N VAL A 45 7.35 -13.41 -11.83
CA VAL A 45 8.25 -12.31 -12.16
C VAL A 45 7.39 -11.07 -12.39
N LYS A 46 7.65 -10.02 -11.63
CA LYS A 46 7.07 -8.71 -11.92
C LYS A 46 7.99 -7.99 -12.88
N THR A 47 7.48 -7.71 -14.08
CA THR A 47 8.23 -7.07 -15.17
C THR A 47 7.57 -5.76 -15.55
N GLU A 48 8.36 -4.70 -15.69
CA GLU A 48 7.93 -3.42 -16.25
C GLU A 48 8.85 -3.02 -17.42
N GLY A 49 8.22 -2.80 -18.59
CA GLY A 49 8.97 -2.61 -19.82
C GLY A 49 9.82 -3.86 -20.15
N SER A 50 11.15 -3.67 -20.21
CA SER A 50 12.12 -4.76 -20.44
C SER A 50 12.84 -5.20 -19.16
N GLN A 51 12.44 -4.69 -17.99
CA GLN A 51 13.16 -4.92 -16.74
C GLN A 51 12.35 -5.82 -15.81
N ASN A 52 12.98 -6.86 -15.28
CA ASN A 52 12.41 -7.67 -14.22
C ASN A 52 12.63 -6.94 -12.89
N ARG A 53 11.56 -6.51 -12.27
CA ARG A 53 11.58 -5.74 -11.01
C ARG A 53 11.81 -6.63 -9.81
N LEU A 54 11.12 -7.74 -9.74
CA LEU A 54 11.28 -8.71 -8.65
C LEU A 54 10.92 -10.13 -9.11
N TYR A 55 11.34 -11.10 -8.31
CA TYR A 55 11.10 -12.52 -8.51
C TYR A 55 10.47 -13.11 -7.25
N VAL A 56 9.50 -14.00 -7.41
CA VAL A 56 8.96 -14.79 -6.30
C VAL A 56 9.24 -16.26 -6.55
N PHE A 57 9.83 -16.93 -5.59
CA PHE A 57 10.15 -18.35 -5.65
C PHE A 57 9.33 -19.11 -4.60
N ASN A 58 8.61 -20.15 -5.03
CA ASN A 58 7.93 -21.07 -4.13
C ASN A 58 8.85 -22.23 -3.76
N ALA A 59 8.82 -22.65 -2.50
CA ALA A 59 9.45 -23.86 -2.05
C ALA A 59 8.55 -25.07 -2.29
N SER A 60 9.13 -26.21 -2.73
CA SER A 60 8.35 -27.43 -3.02
C SER A 60 7.61 -28.03 -1.81
N THR A 61 7.99 -27.63 -0.60
CA THR A 61 7.38 -28.06 0.67
C THR A 61 6.43 -27.05 1.28
N GLY A 62 6.13 -25.96 0.55
CA GLY A 62 5.38 -24.80 1.02
C GLY A 62 6.28 -23.66 1.50
N GLY A 63 5.78 -22.43 1.41
CA GLY A 63 6.52 -21.19 1.64
C GLY A 63 7.05 -20.56 0.36
N PHE A 64 7.37 -19.26 0.43
CA PHE A 64 7.87 -18.50 -0.70
C PHE A 64 8.94 -17.48 -0.27
N VAL A 65 9.72 -16.97 -1.23
CA VAL A 65 10.69 -15.89 -1.02
C VAL A 65 10.54 -14.88 -2.16
N ILE A 66 10.49 -13.59 -1.81
CA ILE A 66 10.47 -12.46 -2.74
C ILE A 66 11.87 -11.89 -2.83
N VAL A 67 12.43 -11.83 -4.02
CA VAL A 67 13.79 -11.36 -4.29
C VAL A 67 13.74 -10.17 -5.24
N SER A 68 14.50 -9.12 -4.93
CA SER A 68 14.64 -7.95 -5.80
C SER A 68 15.22 -8.32 -7.17
N GLY A 69 14.84 -7.58 -8.19
CA GLY A 69 15.40 -7.65 -9.56
C GLY A 69 16.66 -6.78 -9.75
N SER A 70 17.15 -6.11 -8.70
CA SER A 70 18.34 -5.24 -8.76
C SER A 70 19.29 -5.52 -7.60
N ASP A 71 20.58 -5.40 -7.84
CA ASP A 71 21.62 -5.48 -6.80
C ASP A 71 21.78 -4.18 -6.01
N ALA A 72 21.12 -3.11 -6.43
CA ALA A 72 21.10 -1.81 -5.77
C ALA A 72 20.07 -1.69 -4.64
N THR A 73 19.25 -2.73 -4.39
CA THR A 73 18.18 -2.71 -3.40
C THR A 73 18.35 -3.85 -2.39
N GLU A 74 17.51 -3.88 -1.35
CA GLU A 74 17.42 -5.05 -0.48
C GLU A 74 17.21 -6.32 -1.30
N GLN A 75 18.06 -7.31 -1.08
CA GLN A 75 18.06 -8.52 -1.91
C GLN A 75 16.85 -9.40 -1.70
N VAL A 76 16.38 -9.53 -0.45
CA VAL A 76 15.16 -10.26 -0.11
C VAL A 76 14.17 -9.29 0.52
N LEU A 77 13.00 -9.18 -0.10
CA LEU A 77 11.97 -8.20 0.23
C LEU A 77 10.91 -8.77 1.18
N GLY A 78 10.74 -10.09 1.15
CA GLY A 78 9.80 -10.77 2.02
C GLY A 78 9.83 -12.28 1.84
N TYR A 79 9.21 -12.99 2.77
CA TYR A 79 9.09 -14.45 2.71
C TYR A 79 7.89 -14.97 3.50
N GLY A 80 7.31 -16.06 3.02
CA GLY A 80 6.32 -16.87 3.75
C GLY A 80 6.91 -18.19 4.20
N THR A 81 6.52 -18.68 5.38
CA THR A 81 6.97 -19.97 5.93
C THR A 81 6.06 -21.13 5.56
N SER A 82 4.91 -20.87 4.98
CA SER A 82 3.90 -21.85 4.58
C SER A 82 3.10 -21.34 3.38
N GLY A 83 2.22 -22.16 2.82
CA GLY A 83 1.47 -21.84 1.62
C GLY A 83 2.33 -21.85 0.36
N ALA A 84 1.80 -21.35 -0.73
CA ALA A 84 2.52 -21.10 -1.96
C ALA A 84 2.01 -19.78 -2.52
N PHE A 85 2.91 -18.92 -2.93
CA PHE A 85 2.54 -17.69 -3.62
C PHE A 85 1.86 -18.05 -4.95
N ASP A 86 0.70 -17.47 -5.18
CA ASP A 86 -0.06 -17.59 -6.42
C ASP A 86 -0.38 -16.19 -6.96
N ALA A 87 0.32 -15.78 -7.99
CA ALA A 87 0.14 -14.47 -8.62
C ALA A 87 -1.30 -14.21 -9.10
N GLN A 88 -2.07 -15.27 -9.31
CA GLN A 88 -3.46 -15.19 -9.78
C GLN A 88 -4.47 -15.07 -8.65
N ASN A 89 -4.05 -15.41 -7.43
CA ASN A 89 -4.92 -15.39 -6.26
C ASN A 89 -4.20 -14.76 -5.06
N MET A 90 -3.56 -13.63 -5.30
CA MET A 90 -2.75 -12.88 -4.35
C MET A 90 -3.64 -12.06 -3.40
N ALA A 91 -3.22 -11.94 -2.14
CA ALA A 91 -3.84 -11.01 -1.20
C ALA A 91 -3.70 -9.58 -1.75
N PRO A 92 -4.78 -8.78 -1.81
CA PRO A 92 -4.71 -7.41 -2.35
C PRO A 92 -3.63 -6.55 -1.68
N GLY A 93 -3.47 -6.68 -0.35
CA GLY A 93 -2.43 -5.99 0.38
C GLY A 93 -1.01 -6.39 -0.04
N LEU A 94 -0.78 -7.67 -0.35
CA LEU A 94 0.50 -8.09 -0.91
C LEU A 94 0.67 -7.61 -2.35
N ALA A 95 -0.39 -7.62 -3.16
CA ALA A 95 -0.32 -7.08 -4.52
C ALA A 95 0.15 -5.62 -4.52
N ASP A 96 -0.43 -4.81 -3.66
CA ASP A 96 -0.03 -3.41 -3.48
C ASP A 96 1.42 -3.29 -2.97
N MET A 97 1.84 -4.16 -2.04
CA MET A 97 3.23 -4.19 -1.55
C MET A 97 4.23 -4.56 -2.67
N LEU A 98 3.88 -5.53 -3.54
CA LEU A 98 4.72 -5.87 -4.69
C LEU A 98 4.78 -4.75 -5.74
N ASP A 99 3.73 -3.95 -5.87
CA ASP A 99 3.73 -2.75 -6.70
C ASP A 99 4.72 -1.72 -6.15
N ILE A 100 4.71 -1.48 -4.84
CA ILE A 100 5.68 -0.61 -4.17
C ILE A 100 7.10 -1.07 -4.44
N TYR A 101 7.39 -2.33 -4.16
CA TYR A 101 8.73 -2.88 -4.40
C TYR A 101 9.15 -2.75 -5.87
N SER A 102 8.24 -3.01 -6.81
CA SER A 102 8.52 -2.90 -8.25
C SER A 102 8.95 -1.49 -8.63
N GLU A 103 8.29 -0.49 -8.09
CA GLU A 103 8.56 0.90 -8.38
C GLU A 103 9.85 1.38 -7.75
N GLU A 104 10.09 1.04 -6.49
CA GLU A 104 11.33 1.32 -5.78
C GLU A 104 12.54 0.69 -6.51
N ILE A 105 12.44 -0.57 -6.94
CA ILE A 105 13.48 -1.26 -7.71
C ILE A 105 13.69 -0.60 -9.07
N GLY A 106 12.60 -0.22 -9.74
CA GLY A 106 12.66 0.49 -11.02
C GLY A 106 13.45 1.78 -10.92
N TYR A 107 13.15 2.55 -9.92
CA TYR A 107 13.87 3.78 -9.65
C TYR A 107 15.37 3.53 -9.39
N ALA A 108 15.71 2.53 -8.57
CA ALA A 108 17.10 2.20 -8.30
C ALA A 108 17.88 1.87 -9.59
N ILE A 109 17.25 1.15 -10.52
CA ILE A 109 17.83 0.82 -11.82
C ILE A 109 17.93 2.06 -12.71
N ASP A 110 16.87 2.84 -12.85
CA ASP A 110 16.79 3.97 -13.79
C ASP A 110 17.70 5.15 -13.38
N ASN A 111 17.98 5.29 -12.07
CA ASN A 111 18.85 6.33 -11.53
C ASN A 111 20.26 5.83 -11.21
N ASN A 112 20.63 4.61 -11.60
CA ASN A 112 21.95 4.01 -11.34
C ASN A 112 22.38 4.14 -9.88
N ILE A 113 21.48 3.82 -8.96
CA ILE A 113 21.77 3.86 -7.53
C ILE A 113 22.86 2.84 -7.23
N GLU A 114 23.93 3.27 -6.60
CA GLU A 114 24.98 2.39 -6.13
C GLU A 114 24.64 1.95 -4.71
N ARG A 115 24.54 0.63 -4.50
CA ARG A 115 24.59 0.13 -3.13
C ARG A 115 25.99 0.34 -2.62
N THR A 116 26.20 1.33 -1.78
CA THR A 116 27.46 1.41 -1.02
C THR A 116 27.57 0.15 -0.19
N SER A 117 28.75 -0.47 -0.18
CA SER A 117 29.00 -1.65 0.65
C SER A 117 28.58 -1.30 2.08
N ALA A 118 27.54 -1.98 2.57
CA ALA A 118 26.90 -1.68 3.84
C ALA A 118 27.93 -1.36 4.90
N PRO A 119 27.81 -0.25 5.66
CA PRO A 119 28.49 -0.16 6.92
C PRO A 119 28.11 -1.43 7.66
N VAL A 120 29.07 -2.08 8.30
CA VAL A 120 28.84 -3.30 9.09
C VAL A 120 27.61 -3.03 9.94
N GLN A 121 26.45 -3.52 9.50
CA GLN A 121 25.24 -3.42 10.27
C GLN A 121 25.61 -3.99 11.63
N THR A 122 25.55 -3.18 12.67
CA THR A 122 25.50 -3.70 14.03
C THR A 122 24.30 -4.63 14.01
N ALA A 123 24.57 -5.94 14.00
CA ALA A 123 23.55 -6.98 13.87
C ALA A 123 22.34 -6.58 14.71
N ASP A 124 21.16 -6.51 14.10
CA ASP A 124 19.94 -6.20 14.83
C ASP A 124 19.86 -7.16 16.00
N THR A 125 20.02 -6.63 17.20
CA THR A 125 20.03 -7.40 18.45
C THR A 125 18.63 -7.69 18.96
N ARG A 126 17.59 -7.18 18.27
CA ARG A 126 16.20 -7.38 18.66
C ARG A 126 15.80 -8.84 18.47
N PRO A 127 15.32 -9.53 19.52
CA PRO A 127 14.84 -10.90 19.40
C PRO A 127 13.64 -11.02 18.44
N SER A 128 13.62 -12.09 17.67
CA SER A 128 12.46 -12.43 16.84
C SER A 128 11.24 -12.75 17.70
N ILE A 129 10.05 -12.34 17.21
CA ILE A 129 8.75 -12.58 17.84
C ILE A 129 7.91 -13.42 16.88
N ALA A 130 7.43 -14.57 17.35
CA ALA A 130 6.58 -15.44 16.54
C ALA A 130 5.22 -14.78 16.27
N PRO A 131 4.57 -15.06 15.13
CA PRO A 131 3.22 -14.57 14.86
C PRO A 131 2.24 -14.96 15.96
N MET A 132 1.48 -13.98 16.43
CA MET A 132 0.56 -14.15 17.56
C MET A 132 -0.85 -14.53 17.10
N LEU A 133 -1.29 -14.05 15.95
CA LEU A 133 -2.57 -14.42 15.38
C LEU A 133 -2.57 -15.86 14.90
N LYS A 134 -3.69 -16.54 15.14
CA LYS A 134 -3.93 -17.90 14.64
C LYS A 134 -5.01 -17.91 13.57
N THR A 135 -5.69 -16.79 13.39
CA THR A 135 -6.81 -16.66 12.46
C THR A 135 -6.32 -16.54 11.03
N GLN A 136 -6.99 -17.27 10.13
CA GLN A 136 -6.89 -17.13 8.69
C GLN A 136 -8.26 -16.71 8.16
N TRP A 137 -8.65 -15.49 8.51
CA TRP A 137 -9.97 -14.97 8.18
C TRP A 137 -9.91 -14.11 6.92
N GLY A 138 -11.08 -13.97 6.29
CA GLY A 138 -11.25 -13.21 5.07
C GLY A 138 -12.52 -12.38 5.08
N GLN A 139 -12.95 -11.94 3.91
CA GLN A 139 -14.03 -10.96 3.78
C GLN A 139 -15.30 -11.52 3.12
N SER A 140 -15.23 -12.72 2.55
CA SER A 140 -16.35 -13.39 1.87
C SER A 140 -16.97 -14.47 2.76
N THR A 141 -17.89 -15.30 2.23
CA THR A 141 -18.54 -16.40 2.97
C THR A 141 -17.52 -17.32 3.69
N PRO A 142 -17.71 -17.65 4.98
CA PRO A 142 -18.89 -17.37 5.82
C PRO A 142 -18.82 -16.02 6.55
N PHE A 143 -17.72 -15.30 6.47
CA PHE A 143 -17.44 -14.08 7.24
C PHE A 143 -18.49 -12.98 7.02
N ASN A 144 -18.99 -12.85 5.79
CA ASN A 144 -19.95 -11.82 5.41
C ASN A 144 -21.42 -12.26 5.43
N ASN A 145 -21.76 -13.40 6.05
CA ASN A 145 -23.12 -13.93 5.99
C ASN A 145 -24.20 -12.98 6.51
N LEU A 146 -23.85 -12.05 7.40
CA LEU A 146 -24.75 -11.02 7.92
C LEU A 146 -24.60 -9.65 7.24
N CYS A 147 -23.64 -9.49 6.32
CA CYS A 147 -23.48 -8.24 5.58
C CYS A 147 -24.66 -8.01 4.63
N PRO A 148 -25.00 -6.74 4.34
CA PRO A 148 -26.15 -6.41 3.50
C PRO A 148 -25.95 -6.86 2.04
N MET A 149 -27.06 -6.95 1.32
CA MET A 149 -27.06 -7.22 -0.12
C MET A 149 -26.92 -5.90 -0.89
N VAL A 150 -26.12 -5.92 -1.95
CA VAL A 150 -26.04 -4.84 -2.95
C VAL A 150 -26.45 -5.44 -4.29
N GLY A 151 -27.68 -5.21 -4.68
CA GLY A 151 -28.30 -5.92 -5.78
C GLY A 151 -28.41 -7.41 -5.50
N SER A 152 -27.84 -8.25 -6.36
CA SER A 152 -27.84 -9.72 -6.17
C SER A 152 -26.62 -10.23 -5.37
N ASN A 153 -25.67 -9.39 -5.03
CA ASN A 153 -24.43 -9.80 -4.39
C ASN A 153 -24.42 -9.38 -2.92
N ARG A 154 -23.91 -10.25 -2.05
CA ARG A 154 -23.64 -9.88 -0.67
C ARG A 154 -22.36 -9.08 -0.57
N SER A 155 -22.40 -7.95 0.13
CA SER A 155 -21.20 -7.13 0.39
C SER A 155 -20.16 -7.94 1.17
N VAL A 156 -18.88 -7.67 0.90
CA VAL A 156 -17.79 -8.18 1.74
C VAL A 156 -17.76 -7.43 3.08
N THR A 157 -17.07 -7.98 4.07
CA THR A 157 -16.98 -7.37 5.42
C THR A 157 -16.22 -6.05 5.46
N GLY A 158 -15.29 -5.86 4.52
CA GLY A 158 -14.29 -4.81 4.53
C GLY A 158 -13.03 -5.18 5.32
N CYS A 159 -11.86 -4.75 4.83
CA CYS A 159 -10.57 -5.10 5.42
C CYS A 159 -10.42 -4.61 6.87
N LEU A 160 -10.95 -3.41 7.18
CA LEU A 160 -10.92 -2.84 8.53
C LEU A 160 -11.69 -3.71 9.53
N ALA A 161 -12.92 -4.14 9.18
CA ALA A 161 -13.71 -5.01 10.05
C ALA A 161 -13.04 -6.38 10.24
N THR A 162 -12.41 -6.91 9.19
CA THR A 162 -11.66 -8.18 9.26
C THR A 162 -10.44 -8.06 10.17
N ALA A 163 -9.63 -7.02 10.00
CA ALA A 163 -8.47 -6.77 10.86
C ALA A 163 -8.88 -6.59 12.33
N MET A 164 -9.91 -5.77 12.60
CA MET A 164 -10.47 -5.57 13.94
C MET A 164 -10.94 -6.88 14.57
N ALA A 165 -11.70 -7.67 13.82
CA ALA A 165 -12.24 -8.94 14.32
C ALA A 165 -11.14 -9.97 14.65
N GLN A 166 -10.04 -9.99 13.85
CA GLN A 166 -8.89 -10.85 14.13
C GLN A 166 -8.16 -10.45 15.41
N VAL A 167 -8.00 -9.12 15.66
CA VAL A 167 -7.47 -8.60 16.93
C VAL A 167 -8.37 -9.02 18.09
N MET A 168 -9.69 -8.91 17.95
CA MET A 168 -10.64 -9.30 18.99
C MET A 168 -10.64 -10.81 19.24
N LYS A 169 -10.51 -11.63 18.19
CA LYS A 169 -10.39 -13.10 18.30
C LYS A 169 -9.07 -13.50 18.97
N HIS A 170 -7.98 -12.81 18.73
CA HIS A 170 -6.72 -13.03 19.44
C HIS A 170 -6.91 -12.92 20.96
N HIS A 171 -7.71 -11.98 21.41
CA HIS A 171 -8.03 -11.77 22.82
C HIS A 171 -9.18 -12.65 23.32
N ASN A 172 -10.05 -13.23 22.44
CA ASN A 172 -11.37 -13.77 22.76
C ASN A 172 -12.13 -12.82 23.70
N TRP A 173 -12.38 -11.59 23.24
CA TRP A 173 -12.91 -10.50 24.03
C TRP A 173 -13.69 -9.46 23.21
N PRO A 174 -14.79 -8.87 23.76
CA PRO A 174 -15.48 -9.22 24.99
C PRO A 174 -16.46 -10.39 24.79
N GLU A 175 -17.07 -10.91 25.85
CA GLU A 175 -18.20 -11.86 25.73
C GLU A 175 -19.45 -11.16 25.22
N VAL A 176 -19.74 -9.96 25.76
CA VAL A 176 -20.86 -9.07 25.37
C VAL A 176 -20.29 -7.65 25.25
N GLY A 177 -20.65 -6.94 24.19
CA GLY A 177 -20.22 -5.57 23.97
C GLY A 177 -20.95 -4.55 24.86
N GLU A 178 -20.99 -3.28 24.41
CA GLU A 178 -21.66 -2.18 25.13
C GLU A 178 -22.27 -1.19 24.14
N GLY A 179 -23.48 -0.69 24.47
CA GLY A 179 -24.21 0.29 23.66
C GLY A 179 -24.70 -0.26 22.34
N SER A 180 -25.10 0.63 21.45
CA SER A 180 -25.62 0.30 20.12
C SER A 180 -25.19 1.32 19.09
N ARG A 181 -25.23 0.94 17.81
CA ARG A 181 -25.08 1.85 16.67
C ARG A 181 -26.12 1.52 15.60
N SER A 182 -26.69 2.57 15.01
CA SER A 182 -27.59 2.47 13.86
C SER A 182 -27.32 3.62 12.90
N TYR A 183 -27.30 3.33 11.60
CA TYR A 183 -27.14 4.35 10.56
C TYR A 183 -27.78 3.89 9.24
N GLU A 184 -28.11 4.84 8.39
CA GLU A 184 -28.63 4.60 7.05
C GLU A 184 -27.49 4.57 6.03
N SER A 185 -27.57 3.66 5.08
CA SER A 185 -26.62 3.55 3.96
C SER A 185 -27.36 3.32 2.66
N THR A 186 -26.90 3.96 1.59
CA THR A 186 -27.46 3.74 0.24
C THR A 186 -26.69 2.64 -0.45
N LEU A 187 -27.36 1.50 -0.67
CA LEU A 187 -26.79 0.30 -1.26
C LEU A 187 -27.56 -0.07 -2.53
N GLY A 188 -26.88 -0.02 -3.69
CA GLY A 188 -27.51 -0.34 -4.97
C GLY A 188 -28.70 0.57 -5.35
N GLY A 189 -28.76 1.77 -4.79
CA GLY A 189 -29.85 2.72 -4.97
C GLY A 189 -30.99 2.64 -3.95
N GLU A 190 -30.92 1.69 -3.01
CA GLU A 190 -31.88 1.55 -1.91
C GLU A 190 -31.26 2.02 -0.59
N THR A 191 -32.06 2.67 0.26
CA THR A 191 -31.65 3.06 1.60
C THR A 191 -31.94 1.92 2.55
N VAL A 192 -30.91 1.40 3.22
CA VAL A 192 -30.99 0.34 4.22
C VAL A 192 -30.50 0.85 5.56
N THR A 193 -31.18 0.44 6.64
CA THR A 193 -30.72 0.69 8.00
C THR A 193 -29.81 -0.44 8.45
N LEU A 194 -28.59 -0.09 8.85
CA LEU A 194 -27.60 -1.01 9.40
C LEU A 194 -27.52 -0.76 10.92
N SER A 195 -27.70 -1.81 11.71
CA SER A 195 -27.74 -1.64 13.18
C SER A 195 -27.23 -2.87 13.91
N VAL A 196 -26.60 -2.63 15.06
CA VAL A 196 -26.22 -3.64 16.06
C VAL A 196 -26.44 -3.06 17.45
N ASP A 197 -27.07 -3.85 18.33
CA ASP A 197 -27.04 -3.63 19.77
C ASP A 197 -25.92 -4.50 20.36
N PHE A 198 -24.77 -3.87 20.64
CA PHE A 198 -23.59 -4.57 21.14
C PHE A 198 -23.80 -5.10 22.55
N GLY A 199 -24.64 -4.39 23.35
CA GLY A 199 -24.97 -4.78 24.72
C GLY A 199 -25.81 -6.05 24.82
N GLU A 200 -26.58 -6.36 23.77
CA GLU A 200 -27.40 -7.58 23.67
C GLU A 200 -26.76 -8.66 22.79
N THR A 201 -25.58 -8.36 22.15
CA THR A 201 -24.89 -9.29 21.27
C THR A 201 -23.83 -10.09 22.03
N THR A 202 -24.00 -11.41 22.07
CA THR A 202 -23.00 -12.33 22.64
C THR A 202 -22.07 -12.83 21.53
N TYR A 203 -20.76 -12.76 21.77
CA TYR A 203 -19.72 -13.24 20.86
C TYR A 203 -19.30 -14.65 21.25
N ASP A 204 -19.71 -15.63 20.47
CA ASP A 204 -19.46 -17.07 20.71
C ASP A 204 -18.04 -17.46 20.28
N TRP A 205 -17.05 -17.10 21.12
CA TRP A 205 -15.63 -17.29 20.84
C TRP A 205 -15.23 -18.75 20.64
N GLU A 206 -15.93 -19.70 21.28
CA GLU A 206 -15.63 -21.12 21.20
C GLU A 206 -15.97 -21.70 19.81
N ASN A 207 -17.02 -21.18 19.20
CA ASN A 207 -17.47 -21.61 17.88
C ASN A 207 -16.82 -20.81 16.72
N MET A 208 -16.01 -19.80 16.99
CA MET A 208 -15.22 -19.12 15.97
C MET A 208 -13.95 -19.91 15.66
N LEU A 209 -13.91 -20.57 14.51
CA LEU A 209 -12.73 -21.33 14.06
C LEU A 209 -11.59 -20.36 13.66
N ASN A 210 -10.35 -20.83 13.82
CA ASN A 210 -9.19 -20.07 13.30
C ASN A 210 -9.11 -20.13 11.76
N ASN A 211 -9.58 -21.21 11.15
CA ASN A 211 -9.59 -21.43 9.71
C ASN A 211 -10.91 -22.09 9.28
N TYR A 212 -11.51 -21.62 8.20
CA TYR A 212 -12.77 -22.07 7.65
C TYR A 212 -12.63 -22.87 6.34
N SER A 213 -11.41 -23.08 5.84
CA SER A 213 -11.16 -23.78 4.58
C SER A 213 -11.42 -25.29 4.65
N THR A 214 -11.36 -25.88 5.85
CA THR A 214 -11.56 -27.32 6.06
C THR A 214 -13.02 -27.71 6.33
N GLY A 215 -13.92 -26.74 6.27
CA GLY A 215 -15.35 -26.92 6.54
C GLY A 215 -15.76 -26.33 7.88
N TYR A 216 -17.05 -26.03 8.01
CA TYR A 216 -17.67 -25.44 9.19
C TYR A 216 -19.17 -25.77 9.22
N ASN A 217 -19.77 -25.75 10.39
CA ASN A 217 -21.21 -25.85 10.56
C ASN A 217 -21.86 -24.45 10.64
N GLU A 218 -23.19 -24.42 10.66
CA GLU A 218 -23.96 -23.18 10.69
C GLU A 218 -23.69 -22.33 11.94
N GLN A 219 -23.51 -22.94 13.11
CA GLN A 219 -23.20 -22.23 14.36
C GLN A 219 -21.84 -21.52 14.26
N GLN A 220 -20.83 -22.19 13.71
CA GLN A 220 -19.50 -21.65 13.49
C GLN A 220 -19.51 -20.49 12.47
N ALA A 221 -20.30 -20.65 11.39
CA ALA A 221 -20.47 -19.59 10.40
C ALA A 221 -21.18 -18.36 11.00
N ASN A 222 -22.22 -18.56 11.79
CA ASN A 222 -22.96 -17.48 12.43
C ASN A 222 -22.13 -16.78 13.51
N ALA A 223 -21.32 -17.52 14.29
CA ALA A 223 -20.44 -16.93 15.29
C ALA A 223 -19.46 -15.92 14.68
N VAL A 224 -18.74 -16.30 13.61
CA VAL A 224 -17.79 -15.41 12.98
C VAL A 224 -18.45 -14.26 12.23
N ALA A 225 -19.57 -14.51 11.54
CA ALA A 225 -20.30 -13.48 10.81
C ALA A 225 -20.88 -12.40 11.77
N THR A 226 -21.35 -12.82 12.95
CA THR A 226 -21.85 -11.89 13.98
C THR A 226 -20.75 -10.93 14.43
N LEU A 227 -19.54 -11.43 14.69
CA LEU A 227 -18.43 -10.58 15.07
C LEU A 227 -18.07 -9.60 13.97
N LEU A 228 -17.86 -10.08 12.73
CA LEU A 228 -17.43 -9.23 11.63
C LEU A 228 -18.47 -8.18 11.25
N TYR A 229 -19.76 -8.54 11.26
CA TYR A 229 -20.84 -7.58 11.05
C TYR A 229 -20.86 -6.52 12.16
N SER A 230 -20.71 -6.94 13.43
CA SER A 230 -20.64 -6.03 14.56
C SER A 230 -19.46 -5.06 14.43
N CYS A 231 -18.28 -5.54 14.06
CA CYS A 231 -17.11 -4.68 13.78
C CYS A 231 -17.39 -3.67 12.66
N GLY A 232 -17.99 -4.12 11.55
CA GLY A 232 -18.35 -3.25 10.44
C GLY A 232 -19.34 -2.16 10.86
N VAL A 233 -20.41 -2.51 11.55
CA VAL A 233 -21.42 -1.54 12.03
C VAL A 233 -20.80 -0.60 13.06
N ALA A 234 -19.99 -1.11 13.99
CA ALA A 234 -19.30 -0.27 14.99
C ALA A 234 -18.42 0.80 14.35
N CYS A 235 -17.83 0.50 13.19
CA CYS A 235 -16.99 1.43 12.44
C CYS A 235 -17.76 2.25 11.38
N GLY A 236 -19.07 2.09 11.26
CA GLY A 236 -19.85 2.80 10.23
C GLY A 236 -19.48 2.41 8.81
N MET A 237 -19.24 1.13 8.58
CA MET A 237 -18.80 0.58 7.29
C MET A 237 -19.72 1.01 6.14
N ASN A 238 -19.15 1.60 5.11
CA ASN A 238 -19.83 1.79 3.84
C ASN A 238 -19.75 0.50 3.03
N TYR A 239 -20.78 -0.33 3.08
CA TYR A 239 -20.81 -1.63 2.42
C TYR A 239 -20.91 -1.57 0.88
N ALA A 240 -21.18 -0.39 0.30
CA ALA A 240 -21.11 -0.23 -1.16
C ALA A 240 -19.66 -0.19 -1.66
N THR A 241 -18.74 0.36 -0.86
CA THR A 241 -17.31 0.49 -1.17
C THR A 241 -16.42 -0.35 -0.25
N SER A 242 -17.01 -0.97 0.79
CA SER A 242 -16.30 -1.77 1.81
C SER A 242 -15.22 -0.99 2.55
N THR A 243 -15.49 0.29 2.83
CA THR A 243 -14.55 1.23 3.45
C THR A 243 -15.09 1.81 4.75
N ALA A 244 -14.20 2.05 5.70
CA ALA A 244 -14.44 2.82 6.92
C ALA A 244 -13.12 3.47 7.39
N PRO A 245 -13.15 4.63 8.08
CA PRO A 245 -11.95 5.26 8.62
C PRO A 245 -11.34 4.47 9.80
N SER A 246 -10.01 4.36 9.88
CA SER A 246 -9.29 3.72 11.01
C SER A 246 -9.64 4.36 12.37
N ALA A 247 -9.92 5.65 12.39
CA ALA A 247 -10.35 6.36 13.59
C ALA A 247 -11.65 5.83 14.18
N GLU A 248 -12.54 5.25 13.38
CA GLU A 248 -13.77 4.64 13.89
C GLU A 248 -13.48 3.31 14.61
N LEU A 249 -12.51 2.50 14.13
CA LEU A 249 -12.00 1.32 14.84
C LEU A 249 -11.38 1.73 16.18
N PHE A 250 -10.52 2.74 16.17
CA PHE A 250 -9.87 3.28 17.35
C PHE A 250 -10.89 3.68 18.44
N LYS A 251 -12.01 4.31 18.05
CA LYS A 251 -13.12 4.67 18.95
C LYS A 251 -13.98 3.47 19.35
N ALA A 252 -14.25 2.55 18.43
CA ALA A 252 -15.17 1.44 18.65
C ALA A 252 -14.64 0.42 19.67
N LEU A 253 -13.35 0.13 19.65
CA LEU A 253 -12.73 -0.83 20.56
C LEU A 253 -13.01 -0.52 22.03
N PRO A 254 -12.71 0.67 22.58
CA PRO A 254 -13.02 1.01 23.97
C PRO A 254 -14.51 1.28 24.20
N ASN A 255 -15.23 1.91 23.26
CA ASN A 255 -16.59 2.37 23.50
C ASN A 255 -17.67 1.29 23.27
N ASN A 256 -17.38 0.28 22.47
CA ASN A 256 -18.34 -0.76 22.13
C ASN A 256 -17.88 -2.17 22.51
N PHE A 257 -16.56 -2.39 22.64
CA PHE A 257 -16.01 -3.74 22.86
C PHE A 257 -15.17 -3.86 24.14
N LYS A 258 -15.31 -2.91 25.06
CA LYS A 258 -14.71 -2.97 26.41
C LYS A 258 -13.18 -3.17 26.37
N TYR A 259 -12.50 -2.52 25.40
CA TYR A 259 -11.05 -2.43 25.39
C TYR A 259 -10.57 -1.28 26.26
N ASP A 260 -9.32 -1.34 26.68
CA ASP A 260 -8.70 -0.35 27.55
C ASP A 260 -8.69 1.04 26.89
N LYS A 261 -9.09 2.05 27.66
CA LYS A 261 -9.19 3.43 27.15
C LYS A 261 -7.84 4.07 26.86
N SER A 262 -6.74 3.48 27.35
CA SER A 262 -5.38 3.93 27.01
C SER A 262 -4.89 3.50 25.62
N ILE A 263 -5.76 2.89 24.79
CA ILE A 263 -5.51 2.63 23.37
C ILE A 263 -5.03 3.91 22.67
N LYS A 264 -4.17 3.77 21.67
CA LYS A 264 -3.55 4.89 20.97
C LYS A 264 -3.68 4.76 19.47
N MET A 265 -3.74 5.90 18.79
CA MET A 265 -3.67 5.98 17.33
C MET A 265 -2.56 6.95 16.93
N ALA A 266 -1.81 6.60 15.91
CA ALA A 266 -0.73 7.42 15.38
C ALA A 266 -0.76 7.46 13.85
N GLU A 267 -0.39 8.61 13.31
CA GLU A 267 -0.14 8.82 11.89
C GLU A 267 1.37 8.91 11.68
N LYS A 268 1.88 8.15 10.72
CA LYS A 268 3.31 8.03 10.41
C LYS A 268 4.00 9.38 10.22
N ALA A 269 3.30 10.35 9.64
CA ALA A 269 3.81 11.68 9.38
C ALA A 269 4.43 12.40 10.60
N TYR A 270 4.02 12.04 11.81
CA TYR A 270 4.53 12.66 13.05
C TYR A 270 5.67 11.89 13.71
N TYR A 271 6.18 10.83 13.07
CA TYR A 271 7.18 9.93 13.65
C TYR A 271 8.37 9.77 12.71
N GLY A 272 9.58 9.77 13.26
CA GLY A 272 10.74 9.28 12.56
C GLY A 272 10.62 7.79 12.24
N ILE A 273 11.36 7.34 11.23
CA ILE A 273 11.26 5.96 10.72
C ILE A 273 11.59 4.95 11.82
N ASP A 274 12.69 5.18 12.53
CA ASP A 274 13.14 4.29 13.61
C ASP A 274 12.18 4.31 14.81
N GLU A 275 11.65 5.50 15.18
CA GLU A 275 10.67 5.61 16.26
C GLU A 275 9.39 4.84 15.96
N TRP A 276 8.91 4.89 14.69
CA TRP A 276 7.75 4.14 14.26
C TRP A 276 7.96 2.63 14.39
N ASN A 277 9.09 2.12 13.85
CA ASN A 277 9.44 0.72 13.91
C ASN A 277 9.63 0.25 15.36
N ASP A 278 10.23 1.09 16.21
CA ASP A 278 10.39 0.82 17.64
C ASP A 278 9.06 0.70 18.37
N ILE A 279 8.07 1.53 18.06
CA ILE A 279 6.72 1.43 18.64
C ILE A 279 6.11 0.09 18.26
N VAL A 280 6.10 -0.27 16.98
CA VAL A 280 5.54 -1.55 16.51
C VAL A 280 6.25 -2.73 17.18
N TYR A 281 7.60 -2.74 17.16
CA TYR A 281 8.38 -3.79 17.81
C TYR A 281 8.07 -3.92 19.31
N ASN A 282 7.99 -2.80 20.03
CA ASN A 282 7.72 -2.81 21.47
C ASN A 282 6.30 -3.31 21.80
N GLU A 283 5.31 -3.02 20.96
CA GLU A 283 3.98 -3.61 21.08
C GLU A 283 4.03 -5.12 20.95
N LEU A 284 4.65 -5.61 19.88
CA LEU A 284 4.81 -7.06 19.65
C LEU A 284 5.57 -7.75 20.78
N ARG A 285 6.64 -7.14 21.27
CA ARG A 285 7.42 -7.65 22.41
C ARG A 285 6.60 -7.75 23.69
N ASN A 286 5.61 -6.86 23.87
CA ASN A 286 4.70 -6.89 25.00
C ASN A 286 3.45 -7.79 24.76
N GLY A 287 3.46 -8.60 23.70
CA GLY A 287 2.39 -9.54 23.36
C GLY A 287 1.13 -8.84 22.81
N ARG A 288 1.26 -7.64 22.27
CA ARG A 288 0.16 -6.90 21.66
C ARG A 288 0.34 -6.82 20.14
N VAL A 289 -0.69 -7.14 19.42
CA VAL A 289 -0.74 -6.96 17.97
C VAL A 289 -1.05 -5.50 17.62
N VAL A 290 -0.60 -5.07 16.43
CA VAL A 290 -0.77 -3.71 15.95
C VAL A 290 -1.67 -3.72 14.73
N TYR A 291 -2.76 -2.94 14.76
CA TYR A 291 -3.53 -2.64 13.56
C TYR A 291 -2.77 -1.61 12.73
N LEU A 292 -2.63 -1.88 11.44
CA LEU A 292 -2.04 -0.97 10.47
C LEU A 292 -3.03 -0.71 9.33
N ALA A 293 -3.06 0.51 8.85
CA ALA A 293 -3.78 0.87 7.64
C ALA A 293 -2.96 1.85 6.81
N GLY A 294 -2.99 1.67 5.50
CA GLY A 294 -2.35 2.57 4.55
C GLY A 294 -3.29 2.91 3.41
N TYR A 295 -3.08 4.07 2.82
CA TYR A 295 -3.88 4.58 1.70
C TYR A 295 -2.95 4.97 0.56
N ASN A 296 -3.39 4.69 -0.65
CA ASN A 296 -2.79 5.22 -1.87
C ASN A 296 -3.85 5.91 -2.73
N ALA A 297 -3.47 6.44 -3.88
CA ALA A 297 -4.39 7.14 -4.77
C ALA A 297 -5.51 6.24 -5.34
N LYS A 298 -5.35 4.91 -5.30
CA LYS A 298 -6.24 3.93 -5.92
C LYS A 298 -7.02 3.11 -4.90
N SER A 299 -6.42 2.82 -3.73
CA SER A 299 -6.95 1.91 -2.72
C SER A 299 -6.51 2.29 -1.31
N GLY A 300 -7.18 1.72 -0.31
CA GLY A 300 -6.73 1.70 1.07
C GLY A 300 -6.88 0.29 1.61
N HIS A 301 -5.94 -0.16 2.43
CA HIS A 301 -6.01 -1.48 3.02
C HIS A 301 -5.66 -1.47 4.49
N ALA A 302 -6.38 -2.29 5.26
CA ALA A 302 -6.15 -2.51 6.68
C ALA A 302 -5.71 -3.96 6.91
N PHE A 303 -4.72 -4.15 7.78
CA PHE A 303 -4.11 -5.44 8.08
C PHE A 303 -3.57 -5.45 9.52
N VAL A 304 -3.07 -6.59 9.96
CA VAL A 304 -2.54 -6.74 11.32
C VAL A 304 -1.07 -7.14 11.27
N CYS A 305 -0.24 -6.38 11.98
CA CYS A 305 1.13 -6.77 12.28
C CYS A 305 1.15 -7.52 13.62
N ASP A 306 1.65 -8.76 13.61
CA ASP A 306 1.54 -9.65 14.76
C ASP A 306 2.82 -10.44 15.08
N GLY A 307 3.92 -10.17 14.38
CA GLY A 307 5.20 -10.83 14.61
C GLY A 307 6.37 -10.03 14.03
N TYR A 308 7.57 -10.45 14.39
CA TYR A 308 8.82 -9.82 13.97
C TYR A 308 9.92 -10.87 13.77
N ASP A 309 10.68 -10.72 12.71
CA ASP A 309 11.97 -11.41 12.57
C ASP A 309 13.09 -10.37 12.58
N LYS A 310 14.32 -10.83 12.81
CA LYS A 310 15.50 -9.97 12.76
C LYS A 310 15.56 -9.23 11.41
N ASP A 311 16.35 -8.16 11.38
CA ASP A 311 16.58 -7.39 10.16
C ASP A 311 15.31 -6.71 9.63
N ASP A 312 14.40 -6.26 10.54
CA ASP A 312 13.16 -5.53 10.26
C ASP A 312 12.18 -6.21 9.31
N TYR A 313 12.11 -7.54 9.36
CA TYR A 313 10.99 -8.25 8.76
C TYR A 313 9.82 -8.34 9.73
N PHE A 314 8.72 -7.66 9.40
CA PHE A 314 7.48 -7.67 10.18
C PHE A 314 6.51 -8.72 9.62
N HIS A 315 5.91 -9.54 10.50
CA HIS A 315 4.89 -10.49 10.09
C HIS A 315 3.55 -9.79 9.93
N ILE A 316 2.96 -9.95 8.75
CA ILE A 316 1.69 -9.35 8.36
C ILE A 316 0.66 -10.45 8.11
N ASN A 317 -0.50 -10.29 8.72
CA ASN A 317 -1.73 -11.01 8.40
C ASN A 317 -2.62 -10.08 7.56
N TRP A 318 -2.77 -10.42 6.28
CA TRP A 318 -3.48 -9.58 5.31
C TRP A 318 -5.02 -9.63 5.44
N GLY A 319 -5.57 -10.53 6.26
CA GLY A 319 -7.03 -10.71 6.37
C GLY A 319 -7.66 -11.32 5.11
N TRP A 320 -6.95 -12.21 4.43
CA TRP A 320 -7.34 -12.83 3.16
C TRP A 320 -7.25 -14.35 3.20
N VAL A 321 -7.92 -14.96 4.20
CA VAL A 321 -7.94 -16.42 4.50
C VAL A 321 -6.56 -17.06 4.69
N GLY A 322 -5.61 -16.28 5.20
CA GLY A 322 -4.22 -16.71 5.40
C GLY A 322 -3.39 -16.73 4.11
N LEU A 323 -3.95 -16.23 3.01
CA LEU A 323 -3.24 -16.13 1.75
C LEU A 323 -2.14 -15.09 1.87
N ASP A 324 -0.93 -15.49 1.50
CA ASP A 324 0.27 -14.67 1.45
C ASP A 324 0.71 -14.06 2.80
N ASP A 325 0.15 -14.49 3.93
CA ASP A 325 0.64 -14.08 5.25
C ASP A 325 2.13 -14.42 5.36
N GLY A 326 2.92 -13.48 5.86
CA GLY A 326 4.38 -13.66 5.88
C GLY A 326 5.12 -12.50 6.51
N TYR A 327 6.44 -12.50 6.32
CA TYR A 327 7.35 -11.50 6.83
C TYR A 327 7.81 -10.59 5.71
N PHE A 328 7.63 -9.28 5.87
CA PHE A 328 7.89 -8.30 4.82
C PHE A 328 8.72 -7.14 5.35
N LYS A 329 9.62 -6.64 4.52
CA LYS A 329 10.21 -5.31 4.67
C LYS A 329 9.15 -4.27 4.40
N MET A 330 9.19 -3.15 5.09
CA MET A 330 8.29 -2.03 4.82
C MET A 330 8.71 -1.21 3.57
N SER A 331 9.93 -1.45 3.05
CA SER A 331 10.47 -0.84 1.83
C SER A 331 11.47 -1.80 1.17
N ALA A 332 11.59 -1.79 -0.16
CA ALA A 332 12.62 -2.52 -0.91
C ALA A 332 13.99 -1.85 -0.81
N LEU A 333 14.04 -0.59 -0.41
CA LEU A 333 15.26 0.18 -0.28
C LEU A 333 15.84 0.03 1.11
N ASP A 334 17.16 -0.10 1.18
CA ASP A 334 17.85 -0.18 2.47
C ASP A 334 17.75 1.20 3.16
N PRO A 335 17.13 1.28 4.35
CA PRO A 335 16.98 2.55 5.05
C PRO A 335 18.30 3.22 5.41
N SER A 336 19.41 2.50 5.41
CA SER A 336 20.72 3.06 5.76
C SER A 336 21.40 3.78 4.59
N GLU A 337 20.95 3.59 3.36
CA GLU A 337 21.73 4.02 2.21
C GLU A 337 21.01 4.85 1.16
N GLN A 338 19.72 4.74 0.95
CA GLN A 338 18.98 5.63 0.04
C GLN A 338 17.49 5.29 0.05
N GLY A 339 16.68 6.00 0.81
CA GLY A 339 15.25 5.85 0.77
C GLY A 339 14.68 6.44 -0.49
N ILE A 340 14.02 5.62 -1.24
CA ILE A 340 13.14 6.04 -2.28
C ILE A 340 11.83 5.31 -2.05
N GLY A 341 10.91 6.00 -1.48
CA GLY A 341 9.55 5.53 -1.35
C GLY A 341 8.74 6.04 -2.50
N GLY A 342 8.25 5.15 -3.24
CA GLY A 342 6.95 5.22 -3.77
C GLY A 342 6.63 5.98 -5.01
N SER A 343 5.94 5.25 -5.73
CA SER A 343 4.95 5.65 -6.71
C SER A 343 3.62 5.98 -6.03
N ASP A 344 2.68 6.36 -6.85
CA ASP A 344 1.26 6.55 -6.52
C ASP A 344 0.57 5.37 -5.82
N ALA A 345 1.25 4.24 -5.63
CA ALA A 345 0.67 2.99 -5.14
C ALA A 345 1.14 2.57 -3.73
N GLY A 346 2.15 3.22 -3.12
CA GLY A 346 2.69 2.80 -1.83
C GLY A 346 1.78 3.06 -0.63
N TYR A 347 1.73 2.12 0.33
CA TYR A 347 1.05 2.29 1.63
C TYR A 347 1.72 3.33 2.54
N SER A 348 2.84 3.93 2.14
CA SER A 348 3.48 5.01 2.89
C SER A 348 2.66 6.29 2.93
N LYS A 349 1.67 6.44 2.04
CA LYS A 349 0.73 7.56 2.10
C LYS A 349 -0.30 7.32 3.18
N GLY A 350 -0.30 8.18 4.21
CA GLY A 350 -1.27 8.11 5.28
C GLY A 350 -1.22 6.79 6.06
N LEU A 351 -0.02 6.23 6.27
CA LEU A 351 0.11 5.06 7.13
C LEU A 351 -0.30 5.41 8.55
N GLU A 352 -1.27 4.68 9.06
CA GLU A 352 -1.83 4.82 10.39
C GLU A 352 -1.64 3.54 11.19
N MET A 353 -1.43 3.64 12.49
CA MET A 353 -1.49 2.50 13.39
C MET A 353 -2.45 2.75 14.54
N VAL A 354 -3.10 1.67 14.99
CA VAL A 354 -3.75 1.62 16.30
C VAL A 354 -2.99 0.60 17.14
N TYR A 355 -2.53 1.04 18.30
CA TYR A 355 -1.65 0.30 19.18
C TYR A 355 -2.04 0.42 20.66
N ASN A 356 -1.33 -0.26 21.55
CA ASN A 356 -1.72 -0.46 22.95
C ASN A 356 -3.12 -1.10 23.07
N ILE A 357 -3.43 -2.02 22.13
CA ILE A 357 -4.71 -2.73 22.09
C ILE A 357 -4.67 -3.84 23.14
N LYS A 358 -5.45 -3.72 24.20
CA LYS A 358 -5.56 -4.70 25.29
C LYS A 358 -6.95 -4.68 25.90
N LYS A 359 -7.32 -5.76 26.58
CA LYS A 359 -8.56 -5.81 27.39
C LYS A 359 -8.54 -4.69 28.42
N ASP A 360 -9.71 -4.18 28.77
CA ASP A 360 -9.82 -3.10 29.78
C ASP A 360 -9.13 -3.51 31.09
N GLN A 361 -8.22 -2.68 31.54
CA GLN A 361 -7.46 -2.78 32.79
C GLN A 361 -7.61 -1.52 33.64
N GLY A 362 -8.56 -0.67 33.30
CA GLY A 362 -8.79 0.61 33.98
C GLY A 362 -7.81 1.70 33.55
N GLY A 363 -7.21 1.58 32.35
CA GLY A 363 -6.36 2.62 31.78
C GLY A 363 -7.16 3.87 31.43
N GLU A 364 -6.56 5.03 31.62
CA GLU A 364 -7.21 6.30 31.32
C GLU A 364 -7.09 6.64 29.84
N ALA A 365 -8.11 7.31 29.31
CA ALA A 365 -8.10 7.83 27.96
C ALA A 365 -7.01 8.89 27.79
N THR A 366 -6.40 8.90 26.62
CA THR A 366 -5.42 9.92 26.23
C THR A 366 -5.86 10.61 24.95
N ILE A 367 -5.30 11.78 24.71
CA ILE A 367 -5.43 12.49 23.44
C ILE A 367 -4.04 12.59 22.85
N GLU A 368 -3.87 12.13 21.61
CA GLU A 368 -2.64 12.32 20.84
C GLU A 368 -2.84 13.51 19.89
N ILE A 369 -1.87 14.44 19.89
CA ILE A 369 -1.94 15.66 19.07
C ILE A 369 -0.69 15.79 18.22
N GLY A 370 -0.90 16.01 16.92
CA GLY A 370 0.13 16.46 16.00
C GLY A 370 -0.09 17.93 15.64
N PHE A 371 0.92 18.77 15.79
CA PHE A 371 0.90 20.15 15.32
C PHE A 371 1.62 20.27 13.98
N HIS A 372 1.05 21.07 13.10
CA HIS A 372 1.66 21.42 11.83
C HIS A 372 2.58 22.62 12.00
N GLY A 373 3.65 22.67 11.20
CA GLY A 373 4.64 23.73 11.27
C GLY A 373 5.68 23.51 12.37
N GLU A 374 6.53 24.52 12.57
CA GLU A 374 7.57 24.53 13.59
C GLU A 374 7.08 25.23 14.86
N CYS A 375 7.44 24.70 16.02
CA CYS A 375 7.31 25.43 17.27
C CYS A 375 8.41 26.51 17.33
N ASN A 376 8.03 27.77 17.27
CA ASN A 376 8.93 28.90 17.37
C ASN A 376 8.42 29.90 18.40
N ILE A 377 9.20 30.94 18.70
CA ILE A 377 8.82 31.99 19.65
C ILE A 377 9.25 33.37 19.12
N ASN A 378 8.39 34.35 19.32
CA ASN A 378 8.61 35.75 18.84
C ASN A 378 9.65 36.54 19.61
N ARG A 379 10.22 36.01 20.73
CA ARG A 379 11.18 36.71 21.60
C ARG A 379 12.26 35.81 22.15
N GLY A 380 13.46 36.33 22.31
CA GLY A 380 14.59 35.62 22.93
C GLY A 380 14.64 35.78 24.45
N THR A 381 13.94 36.77 25.03
CA THR A 381 13.92 37.06 26.47
C THR A 381 12.58 37.62 26.94
N ALA A 382 12.23 37.41 28.19
CA ALA A 382 11.07 38.06 28.84
C ALA A 382 11.27 38.21 30.33
N ASP A 383 10.63 39.26 30.89
CA ASP A 383 10.38 39.39 32.34
C ASP A 383 9.06 38.67 32.66
N LEU A 384 9.15 37.56 33.42
CA LEU A 384 8.00 36.77 33.85
C LEU A 384 7.14 37.47 34.94
N GLY A 385 7.58 38.61 35.45
CA GLY A 385 6.74 39.47 36.27
C GLY A 385 5.79 40.35 35.46
N SER A 386 5.94 40.40 34.13
CA SER A 386 5.23 41.31 33.23
C SER A 386 4.08 40.57 32.47
N MET A 387 3.16 41.41 31.94
CA MET A 387 2.10 40.94 31.00
C MET A 387 2.56 40.91 29.56
N THR A 388 3.85 40.73 29.33
CA THR A 388 4.41 40.59 27.98
C THR A 388 3.81 39.37 27.28
N GLU A 389 3.27 39.55 26.09
CA GLU A 389 2.74 38.41 25.27
C GLU A 389 3.86 37.69 24.59
N LEU A 390 3.89 36.38 24.81
CA LEU A 390 4.74 35.40 24.11
C LEU A 390 3.87 34.66 23.06
N VAL A 391 4.36 34.60 21.84
CA VAL A 391 3.65 34.00 20.70
C VAL A 391 4.44 32.79 20.21
N PHE A 392 3.83 31.61 20.32
CA PHE A 392 4.38 30.37 19.77
C PHE A 392 3.66 30.07 18.47
N GLY A 393 4.44 29.86 17.38
CA GLY A 393 3.90 29.60 16.05
C GLY A 393 3.50 28.13 15.91
N VAL A 394 2.27 27.91 15.42
CA VAL A 394 1.75 26.64 14.93
C VAL A 394 0.73 26.95 13.83
N THR A 395 0.60 26.09 12.81
CA THR A 395 -0.24 26.40 11.64
C THR A 395 -1.51 25.56 11.56
N GLY A 396 -1.54 24.41 12.17
CA GLY A 396 -2.67 23.49 12.23
C GLY A 396 -2.44 22.41 13.24
N MET A 397 -3.39 21.51 13.39
CA MET A 397 -3.25 20.34 14.26
C MET A 397 -4.12 19.17 13.76
N THR A 398 -3.67 17.98 14.06
CA THR A 398 -4.43 16.73 13.95
C THR A 398 -4.59 16.15 15.35
N SER A 399 -5.77 15.65 15.68
CA SER A 399 -6.07 15.06 16.98
C SER A 399 -6.62 13.66 16.83
N PHE A 400 -6.17 12.76 17.69
CA PHE A 400 -6.69 11.40 17.83
C PHE A 400 -7.20 11.21 19.25
N SER A 401 -8.49 10.94 19.40
CA SER A 401 -9.12 10.63 20.68
C SER A 401 -10.22 9.59 20.51
N ILE A 402 -10.49 8.84 21.59
CA ILE A 402 -11.58 7.86 21.64
C ILE A 402 -12.95 8.50 21.80
N PHE A 403 -13.04 9.80 22.08
CA PHE A 403 -14.28 10.50 22.35
C PHE A 403 -15.08 10.70 21.07
N LYS A 404 -16.40 10.52 21.18
CA LYS A 404 -17.32 10.66 20.04
C LYS A 404 -17.95 12.06 19.98
N ASP A 405 -17.94 12.77 21.12
CA ASP A 405 -18.61 14.06 21.27
C ASP A 405 -17.70 15.23 20.91
N TYR A 406 -18.33 16.37 20.65
CA TYR A 406 -17.63 17.64 20.58
C TYR A 406 -17.03 17.99 21.93
N TYR A 407 -15.82 18.45 21.95
CA TYR A 407 -15.22 18.95 23.17
C TYR A 407 -14.60 20.34 23.04
N TYR A 408 -14.53 21.02 24.16
CA TYR A 408 -13.94 22.33 24.26
C TYR A 408 -12.48 22.20 24.61
N MET A 409 -11.61 22.80 23.79
CA MET A 409 -10.20 22.81 24.10
C MET A 409 -9.65 24.22 24.29
N ARG A 410 -8.58 24.31 25.06
CA ARG A 410 -7.69 25.45 25.13
C ARG A 410 -6.35 25.12 24.57
N LEU A 411 -5.83 25.96 23.70
CA LEU A 411 -4.42 25.91 23.34
C LEU A 411 -3.57 26.40 24.51
N GLY A 412 -2.33 25.92 24.58
CA GLY A 412 -1.36 26.31 25.58
C GLY A 412 0.01 25.72 25.30
N ILE A 413 0.86 25.81 26.31
CA ILE A 413 2.20 25.28 26.28
C ILE A 413 2.34 24.29 27.44
N MET A 414 2.88 23.10 27.17
CA MET A 414 3.33 22.18 28.20
C MET A 414 4.78 22.50 28.54
N ALA A 415 5.03 23.06 29.71
CA ALA A 415 6.36 23.30 30.23
C ALA A 415 6.85 22.03 30.95
N VAL A 416 7.85 21.38 30.40
CA VAL A 416 8.49 20.17 30.95
C VAL A 416 9.84 20.54 31.54
N ASN A 417 9.99 20.41 32.85
CA ASN A 417 11.27 20.66 33.52
C ASN A 417 12.29 19.59 33.14
N GLU A 418 13.46 19.98 32.60
CA GLU A 418 14.46 19.02 32.13
C GLU A 418 15.08 18.16 33.23
N SER A 419 15.13 18.67 34.50
CA SER A 419 15.77 17.95 35.60
C SER A 419 14.80 17.05 36.38
N THR A 420 13.53 17.45 36.50
CA THR A 420 12.52 16.71 37.28
C THR A 420 11.53 15.95 36.43
N SER A 421 11.45 16.26 35.14
CA SER A 421 10.44 15.78 34.19
C SER A 421 8.99 16.20 34.59
N GLU A 422 8.83 17.15 35.51
CA GLU A 422 7.53 17.68 35.90
C GLU A 422 6.91 18.45 34.72
N GLU A 423 5.64 18.18 34.43
CA GLU A 423 4.87 18.81 33.37
C GLU A 423 3.88 19.84 33.95
N THR A 424 3.91 21.06 33.46
CA THR A 424 2.98 22.14 33.88
C THR A 424 2.35 22.73 32.62
N PHE A 425 1.01 22.71 32.53
CA PHE A 425 0.28 23.36 31.45
C PHE A 425 0.16 24.85 31.66
N VAL A 426 0.68 25.62 30.72
CA VAL A 426 0.57 27.09 30.67
C VAL A 426 -0.49 27.47 29.65
N GLN A 427 -1.60 27.98 30.17
CA GLN A 427 -2.78 28.26 29.38
C GLN A 427 -2.59 29.46 28.45
N SER A 428 -3.05 29.34 27.21
CA SER A 428 -3.16 30.44 26.24
C SER A 428 -4.25 31.44 26.65
N ASN A 429 -4.07 32.69 26.22
CA ASN A 429 -5.06 33.76 26.40
C ASN A 429 -6.35 33.51 25.59
N ASN A 430 -6.28 32.64 24.60
CA ASN A 430 -7.37 32.32 23.67
C ASN A 430 -8.04 31.00 24.01
N ILE A 431 -9.39 30.98 23.99
CA ILE A 431 -10.20 29.74 24.07
C ILE A 431 -10.65 29.42 22.65
N TYR A 432 -10.46 28.19 22.23
CA TYR A 432 -10.94 27.72 20.97
C TYR A 432 -12.02 26.66 21.16
N TRP A 433 -13.08 26.77 20.35
CA TRP A 433 -14.11 25.75 20.23
C TRP A 433 -13.69 24.83 19.10
N CYS A 434 -13.62 23.55 19.36
CA CYS A 434 -13.20 22.61 18.37
C CYS A 434 -14.13 21.42 18.35
N ILE A 435 -14.55 21.07 17.14
CA ILE A 435 -15.07 19.74 16.84
C ILE A 435 -13.84 18.89 16.53
N LEU A 436 -13.35 18.16 17.49
CA LEU A 436 -12.28 17.21 17.23
C LEU A 436 -12.88 15.83 16.93
N SER A 437 -13.49 15.70 15.76
CA SER A 437 -13.53 14.38 15.14
C SER A 437 -12.17 14.17 14.52
N SER A 438 -11.44 13.20 14.95
CA SER A 438 -10.23 12.50 14.44
C SER A 438 -9.46 13.03 13.21
N TYR A 439 -9.60 14.26 12.77
CA TYR A 439 -9.05 14.80 11.54
C TYR A 439 -8.53 16.23 11.70
N TYR A 440 -7.82 16.65 10.67
CA TYR A 440 -7.18 17.94 10.49
C TYR A 440 -8.05 19.12 10.90
N TYR A 441 -7.47 20.00 11.71
CA TYR A 441 -8.04 21.28 12.08
C TYR A 441 -7.06 22.42 11.73
N SER A 442 -7.49 23.31 10.83
CA SER A 442 -6.69 24.49 10.48
C SER A 442 -6.66 25.50 11.63
N LEU A 443 -5.49 25.82 12.10
CA LEU A 443 -5.23 26.93 13.03
C LEU A 443 -4.76 28.19 12.30
N ALA A 444 -5.04 28.34 11.01
CA ALA A 444 -4.56 29.42 10.16
C ALA A 444 -4.71 30.79 10.85
N GLY A 445 -3.59 31.48 11.05
CA GLY A 445 -3.53 32.77 11.75
C GLY A 445 -3.75 32.73 13.27
N LYS A 446 -3.80 31.53 13.88
CA LYS A 446 -4.07 31.37 15.31
C LYS A 446 -2.84 30.77 16.01
N ASN A 447 -1.86 31.59 16.34
CA ASN A 447 -0.73 31.17 17.16
C ASN A 447 -1.13 30.96 18.64
N ILE A 448 -0.38 30.12 19.32
CA ILE A 448 -0.52 29.97 20.77
C ILE A 448 0.05 31.23 21.45
N ARG A 449 -0.78 31.96 22.15
CA ARG A 449 -0.42 33.24 22.83
C ARG A 449 -0.55 33.05 24.31
N VAL A 450 0.51 33.26 25.07
CA VAL A 450 0.52 33.19 26.53
C VAL A 450 1.15 34.47 27.10
N TYR A 451 0.70 34.95 28.26
CA TYR A 451 1.38 36.01 28.98
C TYR A 451 2.60 35.47 29.72
N ALA A 452 3.70 36.21 29.74
CA ALA A 452 4.94 35.80 30.38
C ALA A 452 4.74 35.49 31.88
N ASN A 453 3.88 36.28 32.57
CA ASN A 453 3.57 36.07 33.98
C ASN A 453 2.82 34.76 34.28
N ALA A 454 2.26 34.09 33.31
CA ALA A 454 1.68 32.75 33.50
C ALA A 454 2.74 31.67 33.80
N MET A 455 4.02 31.94 33.52
CA MET A 455 5.14 31.05 33.82
C MET A 455 5.96 31.51 35.03
N ARG A 456 5.54 32.58 35.71
CA ARG A 456 6.28 33.15 36.84
C ARG A 456 6.48 32.18 38.01
N ASP A 457 5.45 31.39 38.31
CA ASP A 457 5.43 30.50 39.48
C ASP A 457 6.10 29.13 39.21
N LEU A 458 6.60 28.87 37.99
CA LEU A 458 7.47 27.74 37.71
C LEU A 458 8.76 27.88 38.55
N ALA A 459 9.34 26.77 38.97
CA ALA A 459 10.64 26.77 39.63
C ALA A 459 11.75 27.30 38.70
N ASP A 460 12.86 27.76 39.25
CA ASP A 460 14.03 28.12 38.46
C ASP A 460 14.63 26.85 37.80
N GLY A 461 15.05 26.96 36.57
CA GLY A 461 15.59 25.80 35.81
C GLY A 461 15.39 25.91 34.32
N THR A 462 15.74 24.82 33.62
CA THR A 462 15.57 24.68 32.17
C THR A 462 14.31 23.88 31.83
N TYR A 463 13.53 24.39 30.89
CA TYR A 463 12.26 23.80 30.47
C TYR A 463 12.24 23.60 28.98
N ARG A 464 11.58 22.50 28.53
CA ARG A 464 11.11 22.33 27.16
C ARG A 464 9.65 22.73 27.07
N LEU A 465 9.37 23.73 26.25
CA LEU A 465 8.02 24.28 26.06
C LEU A 465 7.40 23.71 24.80
N TYR A 466 6.54 22.73 24.95
CA TYR A 466 5.84 22.08 23.83
C TYR A 466 4.51 22.75 23.53
N PRO A 467 4.09 22.90 22.27
CA PRO A 467 2.72 23.26 21.98
C PRO A 467 1.81 22.16 22.54
N ALA A 468 0.70 22.56 23.16
CA ALA A 468 -0.16 21.64 23.90
C ALA A 468 -1.63 22.10 23.88
N ILE A 469 -2.54 21.16 24.24
CA ILE A 469 -3.94 21.46 24.47
C ILE A 469 -4.37 21.02 25.88
N TYR A 470 -5.44 21.64 26.35
CA TYR A 470 -6.26 21.18 27.47
C TYR A 470 -7.67 20.94 26.96
N ASP A 471 -8.13 19.70 27.00
CA ASP A 471 -9.53 19.32 26.78
C ASP A 471 -10.32 19.59 28.04
N MET A 472 -11.17 20.61 27.98
CA MET A 472 -11.99 21.07 29.13
C MET A 472 -13.18 20.14 29.39
N SER A 473 -13.58 19.32 28.41
CA SER A 473 -14.73 18.42 28.56
C SER A 473 -14.36 17.13 29.30
N HIS A 474 -13.13 16.68 29.16
CA HIS A 474 -12.64 15.43 29.75
C HIS A 474 -11.49 15.64 30.72
N GLU A 475 -11.11 16.91 30.95
CA GLU A 475 -10.03 17.32 31.90
C GLU A 475 -8.67 16.70 31.55
N LEU A 476 -8.37 16.53 30.22
CA LEU A 476 -7.15 15.93 29.75
C LEU A 476 -6.20 16.98 29.15
N TYR A 477 -4.92 16.78 29.39
CA TYR A 477 -3.83 17.53 28.75
C TYR A 477 -3.15 16.68 27.69
N ALA A 478 -2.80 17.29 26.57
CA ALA A 478 -2.03 16.64 25.52
C ALA A 478 -0.89 17.53 25.05
N LYS A 479 0.32 16.99 25.12
CA LYS A 479 1.53 17.58 24.56
C LYS A 479 1.60 17.19 23.08
N GLY A 480 1.74 18.20 22.23
CA GLY A 480 1.74 17.97 20.79
C GLY A 480 3.10 17.52 20.26
N ARG A 481 3.05 16.69 19.21
CA ARG A 481 4.18 16.37 18.36
C ARG A 481 4.23 17.37 17.20
N VAL A 482 5.40 17.49 16.57
CA VAL A 482 5.56 18.13 15.27
C VAL A 482 6.21 17.13 14.30
N TYR A 483 6.17 17.46 13.02
CA TYR A 483 6.79 16.60 12.02
C TYR A 483 8.31 16.41 12.22
N PRO A 484 8.88 15.26 11.88
CA PRO A 484 10.31 15.05 11.88
C PRO A 484 11.06 16.18 11.15
N GLY A 485 12.21 16.54 11.66
CA GLY A 485 13.00 17.66 11.12
C GLY A 485 12.49 19.07 11.44
N LYS A 486 11.33 19.18 12.13
CA LYS A 486 10.80 20.48 12.62
C LYS A 486 11.15 20.68 14.08
N THR A 487 11.21 21.93 14.49
CA THR A 487 11.48 22.32 15.89
C THR A 487 10.32 21.89 16.79
N PRO A 488 10.50 20.92 17.70
CA PRO A 488 9.38 20.34 18.46
C PRO A 488 8.98 21.16 19.69
N TYR A 489 9.87 22.00 20.22
CA TYR A 489 9.66 22.79 21.41
C TYR A 489 10.59 24.01 21.46
N VAL A 490 10.31 24.93 22.34
CA VAL A 490 11.21 26.04 22.71
C VAL A 490 11.89 25.68 24.02
N ILE A 491 13.20 25.94 24.12
CA ILE A 491 13.93 25.82 25.39
C ILE A 491 13.84 27.15 26.12
N MET A 492 13.36 27.11 27.37
CA MET A 492 13.34 28.24 28.29
C MET A 492 14.32 27.99 29.44
N VAL A 493 15.17 28.98 29.75
CA VAL A 493 15.95 28.98 30.97
C VAL A 493 15.40 30.09 31.86
N LYS A 494 14.92 29.73 33.06
CA LYS A 494 14.29 30.61 34.03
C LYS A 494 15.19 30.82 35.23
N GLU A 495 15.41 32.11 35.59
CA GLU A 495 16.14 32.54 36.76
C GLU A 495 15.38 33.69 37.44
N GLY A 496 14.70 33.41 38.53
CA GLY A 496 13.77 34.36 39.17
C GLY A 496 12.65 34.79 38.22
N ASN A 497 12.51 36.06 37.99
CA ASN A 497 11.57 36.61 37.00
C ASN A 497 12.16 36.71 35.59
N ASN A 498 13.39 36.36 35.35
CA ASN A 498 13.98 36.44 34.03
C ASN A 498 13.89 35.08 33.29
N ALA A 499 13.50 35.13 32.04
CA ALA A 499 13.51 33.97 31.17
C ALA A 499 14.25 34.27 29.88
N THR A 500 15.06 33.33 29.44
CA THR A 500 15.68 33.33 28.10
C THR A 500 15.12 32.18 27.29
N PHE A 501 14.90 32.43 26.00
CA PHE A 501 14.32 31.44 25.11
C PHE A 501 15.27 31.19 23.96
N ARG A 502 15.42 29.90 23.57
CA ARG A 502 16.15 29.50 22.39
C ARG A 502 15.50 28.26 21.75
N LEU A 503 15.75 28.06 20.49
CA LEU A 503 15.31 26.87 19.80
C LEU A 503 16.32 25.74 20.00
N PRO A 504 15.89 24.46 20.09
CA PRO A 504 16.83 23.35 20.06
C PRO A 504 17.52 23.27 18.69
N SER A 505 18.70 22.63 18.65
CA SER A 505 19.29 22.23 17.38
C SER A 505 18.49 21.04 16.84
N VAL A 506 18.00 21.18 15.62
CA VAL A 506 17.28 20.11 14.92
C VAL A 506 17.96 19.92 13.56
N ASP A 507 18.23 18.69 13.20
CA ASP A 507 18.68 18.37 11.86
C ASP A 507 17.51 18.61 10.89
N LYS A 508 17.58 19.72 10.14
CA LYS A 508 16.51 20.08 9.19
C LYS A 508 16.70 19.33 7.88
N PRO A 509 15.61 18.89 7.25
CA PRO A 509 15.68 18.34 5.91
C PRO A 509 16.19 19.40 4.92
N LEU A 510 17.01 18.97 3.96
CA LEU A 510 17.49 19.78 2.85
C LEU A 510 17.02 19.13 1.56
N LEU A 511 15.84 19.53 1.12
CA LEU A 511 15.17 18.96 -0.05
C LEU A 511 15.63 19.65 -1.34
N ASN A 512 15.82 18.84 -2.37
CA ASN A 512 15.99 19.29 -3.74
C ASN A 512 15.21 18.35 -4.66
N ALA A 513 14.43 18.91 -5.59
CA ALA A 513 13.65 18.14 -6.53
C ALA A 513 14.08 18.41 -7.98
N ALA A 514 14.17 17.33 -8.76
CA ALA A 514 14.16 17.38 -10.21
C ALA A 514 12.75 16.99 -10.68
N LEU A 515 12.20 17.74 -11.65
CA LEU A 515 10.86 17.45 -12.15
C LEU A 515 10.87 17.22 -13.67
N THR A 516 9.92 16.45 -14.14
CA THR A 516 9.65 16.21 -15.56
C THR A 516 8.15 16.33 -15.80
N GLN A 517 7.75 17.21 -16.70
CA GLN A 517 6.37 17.32 -17.13
C GLN A 517 6.04 16.18 -18.11
N ASN A 518 5.12 15.28 -17.75
CA ASN A 518 4.77 14.12 -18.54
C ASN A 518 3.68 14.42 -19.58
N THR A 519 2.75 15.34 -19.26
CA THR A 519 1.62 15.71 -20.12
C THR A 519 1.59 17.21 -20.41
N GLN A 520 0.92 17.60 -21.48
CA GLN A 520 0.69 19.02 -21.78
C GLN A 520 -0.32 19.60 -20.77
N LEU A 521 -0.10 20.85 -20.35
CA LEU A 521 -1.02 21.55 -19.45
C LEU A 521 -2.17 22.21 -20.25
N TYR A 522 -3.39 21.82 -19.91
CA TYR A 522 -4.61 22.43 -20.45
C TYR A 522 -5.55 22.83 -19.30
N LYS A 523 -6.18 23.97 -19.46
CA LYS A 523 -7.23 24.45 -18.57
C LYS A 523 -8.31 23.37 -18.37
N ASN A 524 -8.68 23.14 -17.11
CA ASN A 524 -9.70 22.16 -16.70
C ASN A 524 -9.40 20.68 -17.05
N TYR A 525 -8.11 20.33 -17.31
CA TYR A 525 -7.69 18.96 -17.54
C TYR A 525 -6.69 18.47 -16.50
N ARG A 526 -6.56 17.16 -16.42
CA ARG A 526 -5.50 16.54 -15.61
C ARG A 526 -4.14 16.77 -16.27
N TYR A 527 -3.13 16.87 -15.44
CA TYR A 527 -1.73 16.89 -15.85
C TYR A 527 -0.93 15.95 -14.97
N SER A 528 0.18 15.47 -15.47
CA SER A 528 1.09 14.58 -14.78
C SER A 528 2.50 15.16 -14.77
N VAL A 529 3.12 15.12 -13.60
CA VAL A 529 4.51 15.56 -13.34
C VAL A 529 5.21 14.48 -12.55
N THR A 530 6.34 14.01 -13.05
CA THR A 530 7.23 13.15 -12.26
C THR A 530 8.24 14.02 -11.51
N ALA A 531 8.34 13.86 -10.20
CA ALA A 531 9.29 14.56 -9.37
C ALA A 531 10.21 13.58 -8.63
N THR A 532 11.53 13.79 -8.77
CA THR A 532 12.54 13.11 -7.95
C THR A 532 13.02 14.08 -6.88
N VAL A 533 12.72 13.77 -5.63
CA VAL A 533 13.09 14.60 -4.48
C VAL A 533 14.23 13.93 -3.73
N THR A 534 15.30 14.69 -3.45
CA THR A 534 16.45 14.24 -2.67
C THR A 534 16.51 15.03 -1.37
N ASN A 535 16.73 14.35 -0.25
CA ASN A 535 16.99 14.95 1.05
C ASN A 535 18.47 14.81 1.43
N ARG A 536 19.10 15.89 1.87
CA ARG A 536 20.50 15.91 2.35
C ARG A 536 20.63 16.49 3.76
N GLY A 537 19.57 16.40 4.54
CA GLY A 537 19.49 16.91 5.90
C GLY A 537 18.79 15.92 6.82
N GLY A 538 18.19 16.40 7.91
CA GLY A 538 17.40 15.57 8.81
C GLY A 538 16.21 14.89 8.13
N ASP A 539 15.59 13.92 8.80
CA ASP A 539 14.46 13.15 8.26
C ASP A 539 13.31 14.05 7.79
N TYR A 540 12.73 13.66 6.65
CA TYR A 540 11.53 14.29 6.10
C TYR A 540 10.42 13.24 5.95
N CYS A 541 9.24 13.52 6.48
CA CYS A 541 8.07 12.65 6.36
C CYS A 541 6.84 13.53 6.20
N GLN A 542 6.62 14.09 4.98
CA GLN A 542 5.56 15.04 4.70
C GLN A 542 5.20 15.09 3.21
N TYR A 543 4.08 15.76 2.91
CA TYR A 543 3.60 15.97 1.56
C TYR A 543 4.47 16.94 0.78
N ILE A 544 4.65 16.66 -0.51
CA ILE A 544 5.27 17.52 -1.51
C ILE A 544 4.27 17.72 -2.63
N TYR A 545 4.19 18.91 -3.18
CA TYR A 545 3.16 19.35 -4.12
C TYR A 545 3.78 19.87 -5.41
N PRO A 546 3.22 19.56 -6.59
CA PRO A 546 3.47 20.35 -7.77
C PRO A 546 2.72 21.68 -7.66
N VAL A 547 3.40 22.79 -7.93
CA VAL A 547 2.83 24.13 -7.87
C VAL A 547 3.00 24.83 -9.20
N LEU A 548 1.94 25.52 -9.63
CA LEU A 548 1.98 26.41 -10.78
C LEU A 548 2.16 27.84 -10.25
N LEU A 549 3.17 28.55 -10.76
CA LEU A 549 3.52 29.89 -10.33
C LEU A 549 3.21 30.89 -11.44
N ASN A 550 2.77 32.08 -11.05
CA ASN A 550 2.61 33.20 -11.95
C ASN A 550 3.96 33.54 -12.61
N TYR A 551 3.93 33.85 -13.91
CA TYR A 551 5.12 34.10 -14.69
C TYR A 551 5.86 35.41 -14.29
N ASP A 552 5.13 36.42 -13.83
CA ASP A 552 5.68 37.76 -13.54
C ASP A 552 6.25 37.89 -12.11
N ASP A 553 5.59 37.28 -11.12
CA ASP A 553 5.89 37.50 -9.69
C ASP A 553 6.16 36.23 -8.89
N LEU A 554 6.14 35.05 -9.52
CA LEU A 554 6.36 33.73 -8.91
C LEU A 554 5.39 33.39 -7.76
N THR A 555 4.23 34.06 -7.69
CA THR A 555 3.20 33.68 -6.72
C THR A 555 2.54 32.38 -7.11
N VAL A 556 2.17 31.56 -6.14
CA VAL A 556 1.45 30.29 -6.38
C VAL A 556 0.03 30.60 -6.84
N VAL A 557 -0.30 30.21 -8.08
CA VAL A 557 -1.64 30.33 -8.65
C VAL A 557 -2.44 29.03 -8.59
N HIS A 558 -1.75 27.89 -8.49
CA HIS A 558 -2.37 26.58 -8.31
C HIS A 558 -1.41 25.66 -7.58
N GLN A 559 -1.96 24.88 -6.63
CA GLN A 559 -1.29 23.77 -5.97
C GLN A 559 -2.00 22.48 -6.35
N GLY A 560 -1.25 21.55 -6.93
CA GLY A 560 -1.75 20.24 -7.30
C GLY A 560 -1.85 19.28 -6.13
N GLU A 561 -2.16 18.03 -6.43
CA GLU A 561 -2.27 16.97 -5.43
C GLU A 561 -0.90 16.66 -4.81
N GLY A 562 -0.85 16.70 -3.49
CA GLY A 562 0.35 16.35 -2.73
C GLY A 562 0.54 14.86 -2.60
N LEU A 563 1.79 14.42 -2.64
CA LEU A 563 2.18 13.06 -2.32
C LEU A 563 3.10 13.06 -1.09
N MET A 564 2.97 12.01 -0.26
CA MET A 564 3.81 11.83 0.91
C MET A 564 5.22 11.41 0.49
N TYR A 565 6.22 12.06 1.05
CA TYR A 565 7.63 11.71 0.92
C TYR A 565 8.20 11.38 2.28
N GLU A 566 8.86 10.24 2.38
CA GLU A 566 9.55 9.79 3.57
C GLU A 566 11.03 9.62 3.20
N LEU A 567 11.88 10.53 3.66
CA LEU A 567 13.27 10.64 3.24
C LEU A 567 14.18 10.87 4.43
N ARG A 568 15.13 9.97 4.63
CA ARG A 568 16.28 10.21 5.53
C ARG A 568 17.35 11.05 4.85
N ASN A 569 18.41 11.35 5.59
CA ASN A 569 19.57 12.03 5.04
C ASN A 569 20.24 11.20 3.94
N GLY A 570 20.42 11.78 2.78
CA GLY A 570 21.01 11.14 1.59
C GLY A 570 19.98 10.46 0.69
N GLU A 571 18.75 10.33 1.12
CA GLU A 571 17.69 9.61 0.39
C GLU A 571 17.04 10.45 -0.71
N SER A 572 16.56 9.74 -1.74
CA SER A 572 15.81 10.33 -2.86
C SER A 572 14.58 9.48 -3.16
N MET A 573 13.49 10.14 -3.56
CA MET A 573 12.23 9.50 -3.91
C MET A 573 11.66 10.07 -5.19
N THR A 574 11.19 9.21 -6.10
CA THR A 574 10.54 9.63 -7.34
C THR A 574 9.07 9.28 -7.31
N GLN A 575 8.21 10.24 -7.59
CA GLN A 575 6.77 10.00 -7.66
C GLN A 575 6.15 10.75 -8.86
N GLU A 576 5.08 10.16 -9.42
CA GLU A 576 4.25 10.79 -10.42
C GLU A 576 3.04 11.46 -9.77
N HIS A 577 2.99 12.79 -9.83
CA HIS A 577 1.86 13.59 -9.34
C HIS A 577 0.85 13.78 -10.48
N ILE A 578 -0.37 13.30 -10.29
CA ILE A 578 -1.48 13.52 -11.21
C ILE A 578 -2.43 14.50 -10.56
N SER A 579 -2.52 15.69 -11.14
CA SER A 579 -3.34 16.79 -10.63
C SER A 579 -4.27 17.33 -11.71
N ARG A 580 -5.24 18.16 -11.34
CA ARG A 580 -6.14 18.79 -12.30
C ARG A 580 -6.00 20.31 -12.22
N LEU A 581 -5.75 20.97 -13.34
CA LEU A 581 -5.83 22.41 -13.42
C LEU A 581 -7.30 22.84 -13.33
N PRO A 582 -7.63 23.84 -12.50
CA PRO A 582 -8.96 24.39 -12.44
C PRO A 582 -9.33 25.20 -13.71
N ASP A 583 -10.59 25.52 -13.87
CA ASP A 583 -11.08 26.23 -15.05
C ASP A 583 -10.92 27.75 -14.97
N ASP A 584 -10.52 28.31 -13.84
CA ASP A 584 -10.24 29.73 -13.62
C ASP A 584 -8.79 30.11 -13.93
N ILE A 585 -7.88 29.14 -14.16
CA ILE A 585 -6.52 29.42 -14.62
C ILE A 585 -6.57 29.94 -16.07
N ALA A 586 -6.03 31.13 -16.32
CA ALA A 586 -5.95 31.69 -17.66
C ALA A 586 -4.91 30.97 -18.53
N PRO A 587 -5.13 30.78 -19.84
CA PRO A 587 -4.09 30.32 -20.74
C PRO A 587 -2.93 31.34 -20.79
N GLY A 588 -1.71 30.83 -20.84
CA GLY A 588 -0.52 31.68 -20.82
C GLY A 588 0.73 30.96 -20.35
N ASN A 589 1.80 31.70 -20.15
CA ASN A 589 3.05 31.17 -19.62
C ASN A 589 3.02 31.23 -18.09
N TYR A 590 3.55 30.19 -17.50
CA TYR A 590 3.68 29.99 -16.06
C TYR A 590 5.02 29.31 -15.76
N TYR A 591 5.32 29.17 -14.49
CA TYR A 591 6.38 28.24 -14.04
C TYR A 591 5.75 27.07 -13.29
N LEU A 592 6.28 25.88 -13.52
CA LEU A 592 5.95 24.66 -12.79
C LEU A 592 7.11 24.32 -11.87
N ALA A 593 6.82 24.07 -10.61
CA ALA A 593 7.83 23.74 -9.60
C ALA A 593 7.28 22.73 -8.62
N MET A 594 8.14 22.17 -7.77
CA MET A 594 7.78 21.38 -6.61
C MET A 594 7.94 22.22 -5.35
N ALA A 595 6.98 22.11 -4.43
CA ALA A 595 7.00 22.76 -3.13
C ALA A 595 6.85 21.74 -2.01
N ASP A 596 7.53 21.98 -0.88
CA ASP A 596 7.33 21.21 0.33
C ASP A 596 5.97 21.54 1.01
N TYR A 597 5.68 20.86 2.10
CA TYR A 597 4.44 21.08 2.86
C TYR A 597 4.27 22.51 3.38
N GLU A 598 5.34 23.23 3.59
CA GLU A 598 5.32 24.62 4.04
C GLU A 598 5.21 25.63 2.90
N GLY A 599 5.24 25.16 1.65
CA GLY A 599 5.19 25.99 0.45
C GLY A 599 6.56 26.52 0.00
N ASN A 600 7.66 26.02 0.58
CA ASN A 600 9.00 26.37 0.10
C ASN A 600 9.27 25.62 -1.20
N LEU A 601 9.76 26.35 -2.22
CA LEU A 601 10.16 25.70 -3.48
C LEU A 601 11.40 24.83 -3.26
N ILE A 602 11.29 23.57 -3.68
CA ILE A 602 12.37 22.58 -3.58
C ILE A 602 12.93 22.16 -4.95
N SER A 603 12.38 22.69 -6.03
CA SER A 603 12.93 22.56 -7.38
C SER A 603 13.16 23.94 -8.00
N MET A 604 14.01 23.99 -9.05
CA MET A 604 14.02 25.14 -9.95
C MET A 604 12.69 25.20 -10.71
N PRO A 605 12.08 26.39 -10.88
CA PRO A 605 10.87 26.53 -11.67
C PRO A 605 11.16 26.32 -13.17
N ASP A 606 10.38 25.42 -13.80
CA ASP A 606 10.44 25.17 -15.25
C ASP A 606 9.36 25.99 -15.97
N GLU A 607 9.72 26.67 -17.06
CA GLU A 607 8.77 27.42 -17.87
C GLU A 607 7.80 26.47 -18.59
N VAL A 608 6.51 26.68 -18.39
CA VAL A 608 5.45 25.88 -18.98
C VAL A 608 4.36 26.78 -19.59
N THR A 609 3.59 26.22 -20.54
CA THR A 609 2.47 26.94 -21.13
C THR A 609 1.15 26.21 -20.83
N VAL A 610 0.23 26.88 -20.19
CA VAL A 610 -1.16 26.45 -20.04
C VAL A 610 -1.92 26.86 -21.30
N LYS A 611 -2.53 25.88 -21.96
CA LYS A 611 -3.30 26.07 -23.19
C LYS A 611 -4.80 26.13 -22.92
N GLU A 612 -5.53 26.83 -23.82
CA GLU A 612 -6.98 26.79 -23.81
C GLU A 612 -7.47 25.40 -24.17
N ASN A 613 -8.51 24.96 -23.47
CA ASN A 613 -9.19 23.72 -23.80
C ASN A 613 -10.24 23.95 -24.89
N SER A 614 -10.15 23.25 -26.02
CA SER A 614 -11.17 23.27 -27.08
C SER A 614 -12.50 22.62 -26.67
N GLY A 615 -12.55 21.96 -25.51
CA GLY A 615 -13.73 21.28 -24.95
C GLY A 615 -14.19 20.05 -25.73
N SER A 616 -13.57 19.71 -26.84
CA SER A 616 -13.92 18.55 -27.67
C SER A 616 -12.68 17.91 -28.24
N TYR A 617 -12.73 16.59 -28.38
CA TYR A 617 -11.72 15.79 -29.06
C TYR A 617 -12.40 14.68 -29.88
N THR A 618 -11.63 14.06 -30.77
CA THR A 618 -12.09 12.89 -31.51
C THR A 618 -11.03 11.81 -31.47
N LEU A 619 -11.37 10.69 -30.84
CA LEU A 619 -10.51 9.49 -30.84
C LEU A 619 -10.91 8.54 -31.96
N ARG A 620 -9.91 7.87 -32.51
CA ARG A 620 -10.08 6.81 -33.50
C ARG A 620 -9.24 5.60 -33.15
N ALA A 621 -9.89 4.46 -32.94
CA ALA A 621 -9.20 3.16 -32.82
C ALA A 621 -8.75 2.66 -34.20
N SER A 622 -7.51 2.22 -34.33
CA SER A 622 -6.96 1.66 -35.56
C SER A 622 -6.66 0.16 -35.45
N SER A 623 -6.42 -0.34 -34.26
CA SER A 623 -6.32 -1.78 -33.98
C SER A 623 -6.77 -2.03 -32.54
N PHE A 624 -7.49 -3.13 -32.34
CA PHE A 624 -7.83 -3.65 -31.03
C PHE A 624 -7.60 -5.16 -31.08
N THR A 625 -6.86 -5.67 -30.11
CA THR A 625 -6.49 -7.09 -30.04
C THR A 625 -6.66 -7.59 -28.61
N ILE A 626 -7.08 -8.84 -28.47
CA ILE A 626 -7.12 -9.58 -27.20
C ILE A 626 -6.03 -10.65 -27.31
N GLU A 627 -5.12 -10.66 -26.35
CA GLU A 627 -3.99 -11.61 -26.34
C GLU A 627 -4.52 -13.03 -26.16
N ASN A 628 -4.06 -13.96 -26.99
CA ASN A 628 -4.49 -15.37 -26.99
C ASN A 628 -6.03 -15.54 -27.04
N ALA A 629 -6.73 -14.83 -27.93
CA ALA A 629 -8.19 -14.75 -27.96
C ALA A 629 -8.93 -16.10 -27.96
N ASP A 630 -8.31 -17.17 -28.47
CA ASP A 630 -8.88 -18.53 -28.47
C ASP A 630 -8.66 -19.28 -27.13
N ASN A 631 -7.78 -18.78 -26.27
CA ASN A 631 -7.42 -19.42 -25.00
C ASN A 631 -6.98 -18.38 -23.95
N VAL A 632 -7.87 -17.43 -23.65
CA VAL A 632 -7.56 -16.29 -22.75
C VAL A 632 -7.46 -16.76 -21.31
N ASN A 633 -6.43 -16.28 -20.62
CA ASN A 633 -6.36 -16.39 -19.17
C ASN A 633 -7.35 -15.42 -18.52
N ALA A 634 -8.33 -15.95 -17.81
CA ALA A 634 -9.37 -15.15 -17.14
C ALA A 634 -8.82 -14.26 -16.01
N ASP A 635 -7.72 -14.64 -15.40
CA ASP A 635 -7.14 -13.86 -14.29
C ASP A 635 -6.54 -12.53 -14.77
N ASN A 636 -6.13 -12.48 -16.04
CA ASN A 636 -5.68 -11.26 -16.69
C ASN A 636 -6.01 -11.29 -18.18
N VAL A 637 -7.19 -10.80 -18.54
CA VAL A 637 -7.58 -10.61 -19.94
C VAL A 637 -6.82 -9.40 -20.48
N LYS A 638 -5.69 -9.67 -21.12
CA LYS A 638 -4.85 -8.60 -21.67
C LYS A 638 -5.35 -8.18 -23.04
N MET A 639 -5.63 -6.88 -23.16
CA MET A 639 -6.13 -6.27 -24.37
C MET A 639 -5.23 -5.09 -24.76
N THR A 640 -5.04 -4.90 -26.05
CA THR A 640 -4.20 -3.81 -26.58
C THR A 640 -4.99 -3.02 -27.62
N LEU A 641 -5.00 -1.70 -27.47
CA LEU A 641 -5.65 -0.75 -28.37
C LEU A 641 -4.60 0.21 -28.93
N ARG A 642 -4.54 0.36 -30.25
CA ARG A 642 -3.91 1.54 -30.85
C ARG A 642 -4.98 2.61 -31.07
N VAL A 643 -4.86 3.70 -30.36
CA VAL A 643 -5.78 4.86 -30.45
C VAL A 643 -5.03 6.09 -30.94
N SER A 644 -5.68 6.90 -31.77
CA SER A 644 -5.18 8.17 -32.23
C SER A 644 -6.19 9.29 -31.95
N CYS A 645 -5.70 10.47 -31.60
CA CYS A 645 -6.50 11.68 -31.50
C CYS A 645 -6.47 12.36 -32.89
N THR A 646 -7.63 12.47 -33.53
CA THR A 646 -7.74 13.08 -34.86
C THR A 646 -8.12 14.55 -34.82
N ALA A 647 -8.67 15.02 -33.71
CA ALA A 647 -9.00 16.42 -33.47
C ALA A 647 -9.03 16.72 -31.96
N GLY A 648 -8.66 17.93 -31.57
CA GLY A 648 -8.68 18.40 -30.19
C GLY A 648 -7.59 17.80 -29.31
N TYR A 649 -7.89 17.63 -28.04
CA TYR A 649 -6.98 17.10 -27.01
C TYR A 649 -7.71 16.11 -26.11
N PHE A 650 -7.29 14.87 -26.14
CA PHE A 650 -7.74 13.83 -25.21
C PHE A 650 -6.84 13.80 -23.96
N ASN A 651 -7.46 13.64 -22.82
CA ASN A 651 -6.77 13.54 -21.54
C ASN A 651 -7.63 12.72 -20.58
N GLY A 652 -7.24 11.51 -20.27
CA GLY A 652 -8.03 10.62 -19.42
C GLY A 652 -7.61 9.17 -19.43
N VAL A 653 -8.53 8.32 -19.04
CA VAL A 653 -8.42 6.86 -19.13
C VAL A 653 -9.49 6.35 -20.10
N LEU A 654 -9.23 5.20 -20.70
CA LEU A 654 -10.23 4.46 -21.49
C LEU A 654 -10.58 3.18 -20.73
N ASP A 655 -11.80 2.68 -20.92
CA ASP A 655 -12.32 1.52 -20.22
C ASP A 655 -12.57 0.35 -21.18
N ALA A 656 -12.00 -0.80 -20.84
CA ALA A 656 -12.29 -2.07 -21.47
C ALA A 656 -13.43 -2.78 -20.73
N TYR A 657 -14.48 -3.18 -21.44
CA TYR A 657 -15.60 -3.92 -20.88
C TYR A 657 -15.68 -5.33 -21.47
N ILE A 658 -15.87 -6.31 -20.60
CA ILE A 658 -16.14 -7.71 -20.98
C ILE A 658 -17.63 -7.99 -20.80
N HIS A 659 -18.26 -8.57 -21.81
CA HIS A 659 -19.68 -8.88 -21.87
C HIS A 659 -19.90 -10.37 -22.18
N ARG A 660 -21.06 -10.91 -21.77
CA ARG A 660 -21.60 -12.13 -22.36
C ARG A 660 -21.98 -11.89 -23.80
N MET A 661 -21.95 -12.92 -24.64
CA MET A 661 -22.44 -12.84 -26.03
C MET A 661 -23.90 -12.36 -26.04
N GLY A 662 -24.13 -11.17 -26.61
CA GLY A 662 -25.47 -10.55 -26.68
C GLY A 662 -26.06 -10.13 -25.33
N GLY A 663 -25.27 -10.05 -24.27
CA GLY A 663 -25.73 -9.80 -22.90
C GLY A 663 -25.09 -8.57 -22.23
N THR A 664 -25.29 -8.52 -20.91
CA THR A 664 -24.80 -7.44 -20.05
C THR A 664 -23.29 -7.49 -19.81
N SER A 665 -22.74 -6.35 -19.41
CA SER A 665 -21.36 -6.22 -18.92
C SER A 665 -21.13 -7.07 -17.66
N LEU A 666 -20.01 -7.75 -17.59
CA LEU A 666 -19.62 -8.63 -16.49
C LEU A 666 -18.49 -8.04 -15.65
N CYS A 667 -17.52 -7.40 -16.29
CA CYS A 667 -16.44 -6.70 -15.62
C CYS A 667 -15.82 -5.63 -16.54
N ARG A 668 -15.03 -4.75 -15.94
CA ARG A 668 -14.28 -3.71 -16.64
C ARG A 668 -12.87 -3.57 -16.07
N GLY A 669 -11.97 -3.00 -16.87
CA GLY A 669 -10.67 -2.50 -16.44
C GLY A 669 -10.33 -1.21 -17.17
N SER A 670 -9.69 -0.28 -16.51
CA SER A 670 -9.28 1.00 -17.10
C SER A 670 -7.83 0.94 -17.57
N SER A 671 -7.47 1.75 -18.55
CA SER A 671 -6.08 2.01 -18.92
C SER A 671 -5.37 2.84 -17.85
N GLU A 672 -4.05 2.95 -17.95
CA GLU A 672 -3.33 4.04 -17.31
C GLU A 672 -3.82 5.39 -17.84
N PHE A 673 -3.56 6.45 -17.05
CA PHE A 673 -3.83 7.81 -17.48
C PHE A 673 -2.88 8.21 -18.63
N PHE A 674 -3.42 8.87 -19.66
CA PHE A 674 -2.62 9.37 -20.77
C PHE A 674 -3.28 10.55 -21.47
N ASP A 675 -2.51 11.25 -22.28
CA ASP A 675 -3.00 12.32 -23.14
C ASP A 675 -2.62 12.11 -24.60
N LEU A 676 -3.37 12.75 -25.50
CA LEU A 676 -3.07 12.80 -26.93
C LEU A 676 -3.55 14.14 -27.50
N THR A 677 -2.67 14.85 -28.21
CA THR A 677 -3.05 15.97 -29.06
C THR A 677 -3.43 15.49 -30.46
N ALA A 678 -4.12 16.34 -31.22
CA ALA A 678 -4.49 16.05 -32.61
C ALA A 678 -3.27 15.63 -33.45
N GLY A 679 -3.37 14.49 -34.12
CA GLY A 679 -2.31 13.87 -34.91
C GLY A 679 -1.45 12.87 -34.15
N GLN A 680 -1.52 12.80 -32.83
CA GLN A 680 -0.81 11.81 -32.03
C GLN A 680 -1.56 10.47 -31.91
N SER A 681 -0.80 9.41 -31.67
CA SER A 681 -1.34 8.07 -31.39
C SER A 681 -0.52 7.36 -30.33
N LYS A 682 -1.20 6.51 -29.54
CA LYS A 682 -0.61 5.69 -28.48
C LYS A 682 -1.13 4.27 -28.56
N VAL A 683 -0.28 3.33 -28.14
CA VAL A 683 -0.71 1.95 -27.85
C VAL A 683 -1.03 1.89 -26.37
N VAL A 684 -2.26 1.47 -26.04
CA VAL A 684 -2.78 1.41 -24.68
C VAL A 684 -3.08 -0.04 -24.35
N THR A 685 -2.63 -0.48 -23.18
CA THR A 685 -2.86 -1.84 -22.70
C THR A 685 -3.89 -1.81 -21.55
N PHE A 686 -4.74 -2.82 -21.53
CA PHE A 686 -5.72 -3.08 -20.48
C PHE A 686 -5.43 -4.45 -19.90
N ASN A 687 -5.34 -4.55 -18.59
CA ASN A 687 -5.21 -5.79 -17.86
C ASN A 687 -6.50 -5.95 -17.03
N VAL A 688 -7.39 -6.83 -17.48
CA VAL A 688 -8.74 -6.95 -16.90
C VAL A 688 -8.91 -8.30 -16.21
N PRO A 689 -8.87 -8.36 -14.87
CA PRO A 689 -9.16 -9.60 -14.15
C PRO A 689 -10.64 -9.96 -14.28
N PHE A 690 -10.91 -11.19 -14.76
CA PHE A 690 -12.27 -11.68 -14.99
C PHE A 690 -12.61 -12.84 -14.07
N LYS A 691 -12.81 -12.56 -12.78
CA LYS A 691 -12.96 -13.55 -11.69
C LYS A 691 -14.11 -14.54 -11.85
N ASN A 692 -15.20 -14.18 -12.56
CA ASN A 692 -16.38 -15.01 -12.75
C ASN A 692 -16.44 -15.64 -14.16
N ALA A 693 -15.32 -15.75 -14.83
CA ALA A 693 -15.24 -16.37 -16.13
C ALA A 693 -15.49 -17.90 -16.05
N VAL A 694 -16.22 -18.42 -17.02
CA VAL A 694 -16.44 -19.86 -17.17
C VAL A 694 -15.53 -20.40 -18.25
N VAL A 695 -14.69 -21.34 -17.90
CA VAL A 695 -13.78 -22.01 -18.82
C VAL A 695 -14.52 -22.64 -20.00
N GLY A 696 -14.00 -22.46 -21.20
CA GLY A 696 -14.59 -22.93 -22.45
C GLY A 696 -15.75 -22.07 -22.96
N MET A 697 -16.14 -21.01 -22.22
CA MET A 697 -17.20 -20.10 -22.64
C MET A 697 -16.60 -18.95 -23.46
N THR A 698 -17.32 -18.53 -24.51
CA THR A 698 -16.97 -17.40 -25.36
C THR A 698 -17.62 -16.13 -24.83
N TYR A 699 -16.84 -15.09 -24.71
CA TYR A 699 -17.21 -13.73 -24.30
C TYR A 699 -16.86 -12.73 -25.39
N GLN A 700 -17.24 -11.48 -25.18
CA GLN A 700 -16.86 -10.39 -26.09
C GLN A 700 -16.40 -9.17 -25.28
N ALA A 701 -15.45 -8.42 -25.83
CA ALA A 701 -14.93 -7.22 -25.21
C ALA A 701 -14.89 -6.05 -26.21
N ALA A 702 -15.07 -4.84 -25.70
CA ALA A 702 -14.91 -3.60 -26.44
C ALA A 702 -14.37 -2.49 -25.52
N ILE A 703 -13.78 -1.47 -26.13
CA ILE A 703 -13.23 -0.30 -25.45
C ILE A 703 -14.18 0.87 -25.58
N PHE A 704 -14.35 1.59 -24.45
CA PHE A 704 -15.23 2.73 -24.33
C PHE A 704 -14.48 3.96 -23.82
N ASP A 705 -14.92 5.12 -24.27
CA ASP A 705 -14.55 6.42 -23.73
C ASP A 705 -15.69 6.97 -22.89
N TYR A 706 -15.53 6.99 -21.58
CA TYR A 706 -16.46 7.55 -20.61
C TYR A 706 -16.13 9.00 -20.22
N ASN A 707 -15.08 9.59 -20.82
CA ASN A 707 -14.76 10.99 -20.57
C ASN A 707 -15.74 11.94 -21.30
N VAL A 708 -16.62 11.41 -22.15
CA VAL A 708 -17.68 12.12 -22.86
C VAL A 708 -19.07 11.61 -22.47
N ASN A 709 -20.07 12.45 -22.55
CA ASN A 709 -21.46 12.09 -22.27
C ASN A 709 -22.35 12.41 -23.46
N PRO A 710 -23.04 11.42 -24.12
CA PRO A 710 -22.97 9.98 -23.76
C PRO A 710 -21.64 9.35 -24.08
N CYS A 711 -21.30 8.25 -23.38
CA CYS A 711 -20.05 7.53 -23.60
C CYS A 711 -19.96 7.02 -25.04
N THR A 712 -18.74 6.96 -25.57
CA THR A 712 -18.50 6.53 -26.94
C THR A 712 -17.81 5.16 -26.96
N MET A 713 -18.39 4.21 -27.70
CA MET A 713 -17.71 2.93 -27.98
C MET A 713 -16.68 3.14 -29.09
N LEU A 714 -15.40 2.92 -28.77
CA LEU A 714 -14.27 3.15 -29.68
C LEU A 714 -13.98 1.97 -30.60
N THR A 715 -14.35 0.75 -30.21
CA THR A 715 -14.10 -0.48 -30.99
C THR A 715 -15.39 -1.28 -31.18
N SER A 716 -15.46 -2.05 -32.24
CA SER A 716 -16.44 -3.15 -32.28
C SER A 716 -16.11 -4.19 -31.24
N PHE A 717 -17.11 -4.97 -30.81
CA PHE A 717 -16.88 -6.11 -29.93
C PHE A 717 -16.00 -7.14 -30.64
N GLN A 718 -14.96 -7.61 -29.93
CA GLN A 718 -14.17 -8.78 -30.31
C GLN A 718 -14.46 -9.93 -29.37
N THR A 719 -14.59 -11.12 -29.93
CA THR A 719 -14.86 -12.35 -29.18
C THR A 719 -13.54 -12.98 -28.68
N PHE A 720 -13.61 -13.61 -27.52
CA PHE A 720 -12.54 -14.45 -26.98
C PHE A 720 -13.13 -15.60 -26.19
N THR A 721 -12.38 -16.68 -26.08
CA THR A 721 -12.78 -17.86 -25.30
C THR A 721 -11.86 -17.99 -24.10
N VAL A 722 -12.45 -18.17 -22.93
CA VAL A 722 -11.69 -18.40 -21.69
C VAL A 722 -11.14 -19.81 -21.71
N GLY A 723 -9.82 -19.91 -21.66
CA GLY A 723 -9.11 -21.18 -21.60
C GLY A 723 -9.22 -21.88 -20.26
N MET A 724 -8.94 -23.17 -20.24
CA MET A 724 -8.69 -23.84 -18.96
C MET A 724 -7.46 -23.18 -18.30
N LYS A 725 -7.51 -22.91 -16.97
CA LYS A 725 -6.30 -22.67 -16.21
C LYS A 725 -5.38 -23.87 -16.47
N SER A 726 -4.36 -23.68 -17.28
CA SER A 726 -3.32 -24.68 -17.42
C SER A 726 -2.50 -24.66 -16.14
N GLY A 727 -2.99 -25.35 -15.11
CA GLY A 727 -2.14 -25.68 -13.99
C GLY A 727 -0.89 -26.39 -14.53
N LEU A 728 0.28 -25.76 -14.47
CA LEU A 728 1.59 -26.27 -14.85
C LEU A 728 2.01 -26.23 -16.34
N GLY A 729 1.14 -25.85 -17.30
CA GLY A 729 1.51 -25.87 -18.74
C GLY A 729 2.27 -24.64 -19.23
N ASP A 730 1.86 -23.44 -18.86
CA ASP A 730 2.35 -22.23 -19.54
C ASP A 730 3.64 -21.63 -18.97
N ILE A 731 4.00 -21.95 -17.73
CA ILE A 731 5.32 -21.55 -17.20
C ILE A 731 6.44 -22.47 -17.72
N ALA A 732 6.08 -23.69 -18.19
CA ALA A 732 7.06 -24.67 -18.63
C ALA A 732 7.48 -24.52 -20.11
N ALA A 733 6.61 -24.04 -20.99
CA ALA A 733 6.88 -24.04 -22.42
C ALA A 733 7.95 -23.01 -22.82
N ASP A 734 7.84 -21.78 -22.34
CA ASP A 734 8.81 -20.73 -22.71
C ASP A 734 10.09 -20.77 -21.86
N ALA A 735 10.02 -21.20 -20.60
CA ALA A 735 11.18 -21.27 -19.70
C ALA A 735 12.00 -22.56 -19.85
N LEU A 736 11.41 -23.65 -20.35
CA LEU A 736 12.10 -24.95 -20.52
C LEU A 736 12.54 -25.23 -21.97
N GLY A 737 12.14 -24.41 -22.91
CA GLY A 737 12.46 -24.60 -24.33
C GLY A 737 11.90 -25.91 -24.93
N VAL A 738 10.88 -26.54 -24.32
CA VAL A 738 10.22 -27.75 -24.81
C VAL A 738 8.71 -27.59 -24.79
N MET A 739 8.05 -27.89 -25.91
CA MET A 739 6.60 -27.82 -26.08
C MET A 739 6.04 -29.16 -26.59
N ALA A 740 4.78 -29.45 -26.25
CA ALA A 740 4.03 -30.58 -26.75
C ALA A 740 2.62 -30.16 -27.17
N TYR A 741 2.24 -30.43 -28.42
CA TYR A 741 0.96 -30.01 -28.99
C TYR A 741 0.42 -30.98 -30.06
N PRO A 742 -0.91 -31.07 -30.26
CA PRO A 742 -1.96 -30.43 -29.46
C PRO A 742 -2.08 -31.06 -28.07
N SER A 743 -2.58 -30.32 -27.08
CA SER A 743 -2.98 -30.88 -25.78
C SER A 743 -4.36 -30.29 -25.42
N PRO A 744 -5.44 -31.09 -25.44
CA PRO A 744 -5.51 -32.54 -25.57
C PRO A 744 -5.05 -33.06 -26.93
N ALA A 745 -4.36 -34.19 -26.92
CA ALA A 745 -3.95 -34.95 -28.11
C ALA A 745 -4.91 -36.09 -28.40
N ARG A 746 -5.23 -36.32 -29.69
CA ARG A 746 -6.09 -37.42 -30.09
C ARG A 746 -5.26 -38.64 -30.45
N ASP A 747 -4.57 -38.60 -31.56
CA ASP A 747 -3.82 -39.76 -32.05
C ASP A 747 -2.31 -39.47 -32.13
N VAL A 748 -1.96 -38.21 -32.28
CA VAL A 748 -0.60 -37.74 -32.51
C VAL A 748 -0.32 -36.52 -31.59
N LEU A 749 0.91 -36.46 -31.12
CA LEU A 749 1.45 -35.36 -30.31
C LEU A 749 2.79 -34.92 -30.91
N ASN A 750 2.90 -33.66 -31.28
CA ASN A 750 4.17 -33.08 -31.70
C ASN A 750 4.92 -32.58 -30.45
N VAL A 751 6.19 -32.79 -30.39
CA VAL A 751 7.09 -32.34 -29.33
C VAL A 751 8.19 -31.52 -29.98
N ALA A 752 8.31 -30.25 -29.56
CA ALA A 752 9.35 -29.34 -30.06
C ALA A 752 10.25 -28.88 -28.89
N ALA A 753 11.55 -28.76 -29.15
CA ALA A 753 12.52 -28.29 -28.15
C ALA A 753 13.59 -27.41 -28.82
N ALA A 754 14.25 -26.55 -28.01
CA ALA A 754 15.39 -25.75 -28.48
C ALA A 754 16.59 -26.63 -28.86
N ASP A 755 16.82 -27.74 -28.14
CA ASP A 755 17.84 -28.73 -28.37
C ASP A 755 17.23 -29.97 -29.08
N ALA A 756 18.06 -30.75 -29.78
CA ALA A 756 17.62 -31.97 -30.45
C ALA A 756 17.07 -32.99 -29.43
N ILE A 757 15.84 -33.45 -29.66
CA ILE A 757 15.15 -34.46 -28.85
C ILE A 757 15.69 -35.86 -29.25
N GLU A 758 16.07 -36.65 -28.26
CA GLU A 758 16.60 -38.03 -28.45
C GLU A 758 15.62 -39.12 -28.02
N GLN A 759 14.81 -38.81 -27.01
CA GLN A 759 13.85 -39.77 -26.46
C GLN A 759 12.65 -39.05 -25.82
N VAL A 760 11.48 -39.64 -25.96
CA VAL A 760 10.24 -39.25 -25.32
C VAL A 760 9.64 -40.45 -24.58
N GLU A 761 9.32 -40.27 -23.31
CA GLU A 761 8.68 -41.28 -22.45
C GLU A 761 7.41 -40.70 -21.82
N VAL A 762 6.34 -41.51 -21.79
CA VAL A 762 5.07 -41.09 -21.18
C VAL A 762 4.74 -42.01 -20.00
N TYR A 763 4.34 -41.41 -18.90
CA TYR A 763 4.02 -42.07 -17.62
C TYR A 763 2.58 -41.78 -17.21
N SER A 764 1.91 -42.75 -16.65
CA SER A 764 0.65 -42.54 -15.94
C SER A 764 0.88 -41.70 -14.69
N LEU A 765 -0.18 -41.13 -14.10
CA LEU A 765 -0.09 -40.40 -12.83
C LEU A 765 0.35 -41.30 -11.65
N SER A 766 0.22 -42.63 -11.78
CA SER A 766 0.75 -43.58 -10.81
C SER A 766 2.26 -43.88 -10.97
N GLY A 767 2.92 -43.23 -11.93
CA GLY A 767 4.37 -43.41 -12.22
C GLY A 767 4.71 -44.57 -13.13
N SER A 768 3.72 -45.31 -13.66
CA SER A 768 3.98 -46.41 -14.59
C SER A 768 4.27 -45.88 -15.99
N LYS A 769 5.37 -46.32 -16.60
CA LYS A 769 5.71 -45.96 -17.98
C LYS A 769 4.75 -46.66 -18.94
N VAL A 770 4.02 -45.86 -19.74
CA VAL A 770 2.98 -46.32 -20.67
C VAL A 770 3.38 -46.21 -22.15
N LEU A 771 4.36 -45.35 -22.43
CA LEU A 771 4.91 -45.21 -23.81
C LEU A 771 6.39 -44.82 -23.72
N SER A 772 7.19 -45.29 -24.67
CA SER A 772 8.59 -44.90 -24.84
C SER A 772 8.94 -44.88 -26.31
N ALA A 773 9.39 -43.75 -26.81
CA ALA A 773 9.82 -43.54 -28.19
C ALA A 773 11.26 -43.00 -28.21
N LYS A 774 12.17 -43.73 -28.84
CA LYS A 774 13.46 -43.21 -29.28
C LYS A 774 13.27 -42.61 -30.67
N VAL A 775 13.69 -41.38 -30.84
CA VAL A 775 13.52 -40.63 -32.08
C VAL A 775 14.87 -40.32 -32.71
N THR A 776 14.89 -40.11 -34.01
CA THR A 776 16.09 -39.54 -34.67
C THR A 776 16.23 -38.10 -34.12
N PRO A 777 17.42 -37.70 -33.60
CA PRO A 777 17.59 -36.40 -33.00
C PRO A 777 17.13 -35.27 -33.92
N ALA A 778 16.10 -34.52 -33.48
CA ALA A 778 15.52 -33.38 -34.19
C ALA A 778 14.94 -32.41 -33.19
N GLN A 779 14.84 -31.13 -33.56
CA GLN A 779 14.22 -30.12 -32.68
C GLN A 779 12.69 -30.26 -32.59
N GLU A 780 12.08 -30.98 -33.53
CA GLU A 780 10.65 -31.30 -33.49
C GLU A 780 10.45 -32.78 -33.93
N VAL A 781 9.63 -33.48 -33.15
CA VAL A 781 9.34 -34.90 -33.37
C VAL A 781 7.85 -35.21 -33.17
N GLU A 782 7.31 -36.14 -33.97
CA GLU A 782 5.93 -36.57 -33.88
C GLU A 782 5.85 -37.90 -33.10
N ILE A 783 4.97 -37.99 -32.13
CA ILE A 783 4.78 -39.17 -31.29
C ILE A 783 3.34 -39.64 -31.39
N SER A 784 3.12 -40.90 -31.80
CA SER A 784 1.81 -41.49 -31.75
C SER A 784 1.40 -41.77 -30.28
N VAL A 785 0.24 -41.26 -29.88
CA VAL A 785 -0.39 -41.47 -28.56
C VAL A 785 -1.71 -42.24 -28.71
N GLU A 786 -1.99 -42.83 -29.87
CA GLU A 786 -3.22 -43.56 -30.19
C GLU A 786 -3.49 -44.73 -29.23
N THR A 787 -2.44 -45.35 -28.71
CA THR A 787 -2.54 -46.49 -27.76
C THR A 787 -2.84 -46.07 -26.32
N LEU A 788 -2.79 -44.79 -26.00
CA LEU A 788 -3.08 -44.30 -24.69
C LEU A 788 -4.61 -44.15 -24.48
N THR A 789 -5.09 -44.53 -23.32
CA THR A 789 -6.48 -44.28 -22.95
C THR A 789 -6.70 -42.77 -22.62
N PRO A 790 -7.92 -42.24 -22.83
CA PRO A 790 -8.20 -40.85 -22.42
C PRO A 790 -7.82 -40.59 -20.98
N GLY A 791 -7.08 -39.50 -20.76
CA GLY A 791 -6.58 -39.17 -19.41
C GLY A 791 -5.39 -38.23 -19.42
N ILE A 792 -4.88 -37.97 -18.21
CA ILE A 792 -3.70 -37.12 -17.97
C ILE A 792 -2.46 -37.97 -17.79
N TYR A 793 -1.37 -37.57 -18.43
CA TYR A 793 -0.10 -38.26 -18.38
C TYR A 793 1.05 -37.29 -18.15
N LEU A 794 2.18 -37.79 -17.65
CA LEU A 794 3.44 -37.05 -17.54
C LEU A 794 4.35 -37.53 -18.68
N MET A 795 4.81 -36.63 -19.50
CA MET A 795 5.75 -36.90 -20.61
C MET A 795 7.14 -36.38 -20.25
N GLN A 796 8.13 -37.25 -20.31
CA GLN A 796 9.53 -36.87 -20.17
C GLN A 796 10.17 -36.80 -21.55
N VAL A 797 10.82 -35.68 -21.82
CA VAL A 797 11.55 -35.41 -23.05
C VAL A 797 13.02 -35.30 -22.71
N GLN A 798 13.82 -36.17 -23.28
CA GLN A 798 15.27 -36.12 -23.18
C GLN A 798 15.81 -35.45 -24.44
N THR A 799 16.49 -34.34 -24.25
CA THR A 799 17.26 -33.65 -25.29
C THR A 799 18.75 -33.99 -25.17
N THR A 800 19.56 -33.51 -26.11
CA THR A 800 21.01 -33.66 -26.06
C THR A 800 21.69 -33.08 -24.81
N HIS A 801 21.09 -32.09 -24.18
CA HIS A 801 21.69 -31.37 -23.03
C HIS A 801 20.87 -31.44 -21.75
N SER A 802 19.60 -31.82 -21.82
CA SER A 802 18.69 -31.70 -20.68
C SER A 802 17.55 -32.73 -20.71
N ARG A 803 16.89 -32.90 -19.58
CA ARG A 803 15.68 -33.70 -19.44
C ARG A 803 14.54 -32.87 -18.94
N HIS A 804 13.41 -32.85 -19.63
CA HIS A 804 12.23 -32.06 -19.31
C HIS A 804 11.04 -32.95 -19.03
N THR A 805 10.13 -32.51 -18.16
CA THR A 805 8.87 -33.23 -17.86
C THR A 805 7.72 -32.31 -18.14
N LEU A 806 6.80 -32.73 -18.99
CA LEU A 806 5.60 -32.01 -19.39
C LEU A 806 4.37 -32.83 -18.98
N ARG A 807 3.27 -32.15 -18.73
CA ARG A 807 1.95 -32.76 -18.60
C ARG A 807 1.29 -32.73 -19.97
N ILE A 808 0.74 -33.89 -20.39
CA ILE A 808 -0.08 -34.02 -21.58
C ILE A 808 -1.45 -34.55 -21.28
N VAL A 809 -2.43 -34.22 -22.09
CA VAL A 809 -3.80 -34.72 -22.00
C VAL A 809 -4.09 -35.52 -23.25
N LYS A 810 -4.59 -36.74 -23.08
CA LYS A 810 -5.10 -37.59 -24.15
C LYS A 810 -6.63 -37.52 -24.14
N GLU A 811 -7.24 -37.18 -25.29
CA GLU A 811 -8.68 -37.29 -25.55
C GLU A 811 -9.14 -38.72 -25.70
#